data_f058c53efd5d21d19d7f0ffde1d0a1dc
#
_entry.id   f058c53efd5d21d19d7f0ffde1d0a1dc
#
_cell.length_a   1.000
_cell.length_b   1.000
_cell.length_c   1.000
_cell.angle_alpha   90.00
_cell.angle_beta   90.00
_cell.angle_gamma   90.00
#
_symmetry.space_group_name_H-M   'P 1'
#
loop_
_entity.id
_entity.type
_entity.pdbx_description
1 polymer ?
#
loop_
_entity_poly.entity_id
_entity_poly.type
_entity_poly.pdbx_seq_one_letter_code
_entity_poly.pdbx_strand_id
1 'polypeptide(L)'
;TYKYDNIRSGETTYETSLMPVNVNVRHFGKRLADPVDGQIYAQPLYVPDLLIDGKPHDVVFVATEHDSVYAFDADATDPATALLWHASLLPAGALTPTNQSVSCNDTIPEMGITGTPVIDINTQALYVLAFTQEQGQFVDRLHALDLATGKDKASLVISANVTGNGSGSVAGRIAFNAQRERQRSGLLLANGQVYIAWGSFCDDHPYHGWLMSYAFDGTSLHQMHVFNVSPDAGEGGIWGSGGGVSADAQGNIYFISGNGSFTMNTGGQSLGDSVVKLSPDLRLLDYFTPFNQSCLAKADADFGSSGPLLEPTHNVIIAAGKEGRIYVLDSQDMRHYHTIANPCSHQKLTDVDVTLQESVPRQIGGLFNTPSYWNGFVYLASVNRPTGAYPLTSAGLLSSFKPASQTPETFSFTGGNLVISSNGTQDGILWTIDAGGANGEAALRAYDATNLARELYNSNQNPERDALDGFVKFTCPTVANGEVFVPTSNALDVFGEVSGSAPPPPASYNNVGVSDDSPSGHLLSNYDGSGDSYSENALKDAGITPGASILSHGQSFIWPDLPTSTRDNYEAAGQTVRVVPVAQANKLVLLGSATNGNTSGPATLHYTDGSSQNFTLGLTDWLKPTPAFGNTLVATLAYRNTPKGHQRLKNYLFSADVDLQPGKTLASVTLPVASDGSGRLHIFAFATSGPFGSNNNIGTSDDSDPSAANFDGLGDSYSAQALQADGCNPGDNAFFGGTTGTVFQWPSGTSGAPNNIIATGQTLPINPLAQATFLAFVGAAVGGPVSGTATIHYSDGSEQTFQLGFSDWTLKQGTERLAFGNQVMYSMPYHNTARGRAEVKTYLFYAEVALQPGKTVRSVTLPDPHGSGQMHIFALATKAGTSSVTTATSNAIKGKEARK
;
A
#
# COMPACT_ATOMS: atom_id res chain seq x y z
N THR A 1 4.20 -14.10 20.44
CA THR A 1 2.75 -13.99 20.17
C THR A 1 2.39 -12.61 19.64
N TYR A 2 1.29 -12.49 18.90
CA TYR A 2 0.79 -11.22 18.40
C TYR A 2 0.71 -10.15 19.51
N LYS A 3 1.23 -8.95 19.22
CA LYS A 3 1.32 -7.81 20.15
C LYS A 3 1.98 -8.15 21.50
N TYR A 4 2.97 -9.02 21.48
CA TYR A 4 3.89 -9.41 22.56
C TYR A 4 3.28 -10.20 23.72
N ASP A 5 1.99 -10.06 24.04
CA ASP A 5 1.35 -10.69 25.18
C ASP A 5 -0.09 -11.17 24.90
N ASN A 6 -0.70 -11.84 25.86
CA ASN A 6 -2.05 -12.39 25.71
C ASN A 6 -3.16 -11.38 25.99
N ILE A 7 -2.89 -10.27 26.64
CA ILE A 7 -3.86 -9.17 26.80
C ILE A 7 -3.88 -8.23 25.60
N ARG A 8 -2.94 -8.41 24.66
CA ARG A 8 -2.76 -7.62 23.45
C ARG A 8 -2.42 -6.16 23.70
N SER A 9 -1.57 -5.92 24.74
CA SER A 9 -1.13 -4.55 25.08
C SER A 9 -0.42 -3.86 23.93
N GLY A 10 0.32 -4.61 23.10
CA GLY A 10 1.16 -4.05 22.04
C GLY A 10 2.41 -3.39 22.58
N GLU A 11 2.80 -3.63 23.83
CA GLU A 11 3.99 -3.07 24.42
C GLU A 11 5.12 -4.11 24.57
N THR A 12 6.36 -3.68 24.29
CA THR A 12 7.59 -4.33 24.75
C THR A 12 8.34 -3.37 25.65
N THR A 13 8.57 -3.79 26.92
CA THR A 13 9.16 -2.93 27.95
C THR A 13 10.64 -3.22 28.21
N TYR A 14 11.26 -3.99 27.33
CA TYR A 14 12.65 -4.44 27.48
C TYR A 14 13.59 -3.83 26.43
N GLU A 15 13.11 -2.88 25.62
CA GLU A 15 13.91 -2.21 24.60
C GLU A 15 14.78 -1.13 25.24
N THR A 16 16.09 -1.29 25.15
CA THR A 16 17.06 -0.38 25.77
C THR A 16 17.93 0.37 24.77
N SER A 17 17.91 -0.06 23.52
CA SER A 17 18.76 0.50 22.45
C SER A 17 18.05 1.62 21.70
N LEU A 18 16.78 1.43 21.35
CA LEU A 18 15.98 2.42 20.62
C LEU A 18 15.32 3.39 21.59
N MET A 19 15.73 4.65 21.52
CA MET A 19 15.28 5.74 22.39
C MET A 19 14.79 6.92 21.54
N PRO A 20 13.90 7.81 22.06
CA PRO A 20 13.46 9.01 21.33
C PRO A 20 14.58 9.97 20.91
N VAL A 21 15.78 9.81 21.44
CA VAL A 21 16.96 10.64 21.10
C VAL A 21 17.72 10.08 19.88
N ASN A 22 17.78 8.75 19.68
CA ASN A 22 18.52 8.12 18.59
C ASN A 22 17.64 7.63 17.43
N VAL A 23 16.32 7.45 17.65
CA VAL A 23 15.37 7.12 16.58
C VAL A 23 15.06 8.38 15.77
N ASN A 24 15.92 8.64 14.78
CA ASN A 24 15.77 9.77 13.84
C ASN A 24 16.49 9.42 12.54
N VAL A 25 16.21 10.11 11.47
CA VAL A 25 16.71 9.80 10.12
C VAL A 25 18.25 9.75 10.00
N ARG A 26 18.98 10.32 10.96
CA ARG A 26 20.46 10.33 10.95
C ARG A 26 21.07 9.07 11.55
N HIS A 27 20.41 8.50 12.54
CA HIS A 27 20.94 7.40 13.33
C HIS A 27 20.14 6.11 13.18
N PHE A 28 18.93 6.20 12.60
CA PHE A 28 18.02 5.08 12.43
C PHE A 28 17.56 4.98 10.97
N GLY A 29 17.42 3.76 10.44
CA GLY A 29 16.95 3.49 9.08
C GLY A 29 17.00 2.03 8.70
N LYS A 30 16.60 1.72 7.45
CA LYS A 30 16.63 0.35 6.91
C LYS A 30 18.07 -0.15 6.79
N ARG A 31 18.32 -1.32 7.36
CA ARG A 31 19.62 -2.00 7.34
C ARG A 31 19.68 -3.06 6.25
N LEU A 32 18.59 -3.83 6.12
CA LEU A 32 18.48 -4.86 5.08
C LEU A 32 17.02 -5.17 4.79
N ALA A 33 16.76 -5.95 3.75
CA ALA A 33 15.48 -6.50 3.40
C ALA A 33 15.65 -7.98 3.07
N ASP A 34 15.00 -8.86 3.83
CA ASP A 34 15.06 -10.31 3.65
C ASP A 34 13.93 -10.75 2.72
N PRO A 35 14.22 -11.24 1.50
CA PRO A 35 13.19 -11.55 0.52
C PRO A 35 12.36 -12.76 0.94
N VAL A 36 11.04 -12.70 0.67
CA VAL A 36 10.08 -13.79 0.87
C VAL A 36 9.22 -13.99 -0.37
N ASP A 37 8.49 -15.10 -0.43
CA ASP A 37 7.70 -15.52 -1.60
C ASP A 37 6.26 -15.03 -1.62
N GLY A 38 5.80 -14.28 -0.61
CA GLY A 38 4.42 -13.79 -0.51
C GLY A 38 4.28 -12.62 0.46
N GLN A 39 3.10 -12.03 0.50
CA GLN A 39 2.83 -10.90 1.41
C GLN A 39 2.87 -11.35 2.87
N ILE A 40 3.41 -10.50 3.74
CA ILE A 40 3.51 -10.78 5.18
C ILE A 40 2.39 -10.04 5.92
N TYR A 41 1.24 -10.69 6.12
CA TYR A 41 0.16 -10.17 6.97
C TYR A 41 0.40 -10.44 8.45
N ALA A 42 1.02 -11.57 8.74
CA ALA A 42 1.39 -11.98 10.10
C ALA A 42 2.42 -11.02 10.71
N GLN A 43 2.28 -10.69 11.99
CA GLN A 43 3.33 -10.00 12.71
C GLN A 43 4.58 -10.89 12.80
N PRO A 44 5.79 -10.41 12.50
CA PRO A 44 7.02 -11.16 12.72
C PRO A 44 7.20 -11.52 14.19
N LEU A 45 7.71 -12.72 14.49
CA LEU A 45 7.92 -13.19 15.86
C LEU A 45 9.41 -13.36 16.15
N TYR A 46 9.89 -12.72 17.20
CA TYR A 46 11.29 -12.77 17.60
C TYR A 46 11.53 -13.73 18.78
N VAL A 47 12.61 -14.51 18.71
CA VAL A 47 13.10 -15.40 19.77
C VAL A 47 14.60 -15.22 19.94
N PRO A 48 15.07 -14.73 21.10
CA PRO A 48 16.51 -14.61 21.37
C PRO A 48 17.14 -15.97 21.67
N ASP A 49 18.46 -16.06 21.41
CA ASP A 49 19.34 -17.18 21.81
C ASP A 49 18.83 -18.57 21.42
N LEU A 50 18.07 -18.70 20.32
CA LEU A 50 17.60 -19.99 19.84
C LEU A 50 18.75 -20.84 19.30
N LEU A 51 18.87 -22.08 19.75
CA LEU A 51 19.91 -22.99 19.27
C LEU A 51 19.53 -23.57 17.90
N ILE A 52 20.26 -23.19 16.85
CA ILE A 52 20.16 -23.78 15.50
C ILE A 52 21.54 -24.33 15.12
N ASP A 53 21.60 -25.60 14.75
CA ASP A 53 22.86 -26.31 14.46
C ASP A 53 23.93 -26.19 15.57
N GLY A 54 23.45 -26.11 16.83
CA GLY A 54 24.28 -26.02 18.02
C GLY A 54 24.89 -24.64 18.30
N LYS A 55 24.43 -23.60 17.60
CA LYS A 55 24.83 -22.21 17.81
C LYS A 55 23.62 -21.38 18.25
N PRO A 56 23.78 -20.43 19.16
CA PRO A 56 22.72 -19.49 19.49
C PRO A 56 22.55 -18.48 18.35
N HIS A 57 21.31 -18.19 18.00
CA HIS A 57 20.89 -17.16 17.04
C HIS A 57 19.72 -16.36 17.63
N ASP A 58 19.69 -15.08 17.39
CA ASP A 58 18.51 -14.27 17.56
C ASP A 58 17.65 -14.44 16.31
N VAL A 59 16.47 -15.03 16.44
CA VAL A 59 15.71 -15.49 15.27
C VAL A 59 14.42 -14.72 15.12
N VAL A 60 14.16 -14.22 13.93
CA VAL A 60 12.84 -13.68 13.54
C VAL A 60 12.11 -14.63 12.60
N PHE A 61 10.90 -15.03 13.00
CA PHE A 61 10.03 -15.90 12.22
C PHE A 61 9.00 -15.08 11.44
N VAL A 62 8.82 -15.42 10.17
CA VAL A 62 7.93 -14.75 9.23
C VAL A 62 7.05 -15.78 8.56
N ALA A 63 5.75 -15.50 8.44
CA ALA A 63 4.79 -16.32 7.71
C ALA A 63 4.14 -15.52 6.58
N THR A 64 3.94 -16.14 5.42
CA THR A 64 3.49 -15.46 4.21
C THR A 64 2.14 -15.98 3.70
N GLU A 65 1.46 -15.16 2.91
CA GLU A 65 0.25 -15.58 2.18
C GLU A 65 0.53 -16.65 1.10
N HIS A 66 1.81 -17.03 0.88
CA HIS A 66 2.20 -18.17 0.03
C HIS A 66 2.31 -19.52 0.79
N ASP A 67 1.75 -19.61 1.99
CA ASP A 67 1.87 -20.77 2.88
C ASP A 67 3.32 -21.15 3.19
N SER A 68 4.20 -20.15 3.30
CA SER A 68 5.60 -20.33 3.66
C SER A 68 5.90 -19.77 5.05
N VAL A 69 6.85 -20.39 5.74
CA VAL A 69 7.41 -19.90 7.01
C VAL A 69 8.91 -19.82 6.88
N TYR A 70 9.45 -18.67 7.26
CA TYR A 70 10.88 -18.36 7.25
C TYR A 70 11.39 -18.15 8.66
N ALA A 71 12.63 -18.54 8.91
CA ALA A 71 13.41 -18.12 10.06
C ALA A 71 14.64 -17.39 9.57
N PHE A 72 14.78 -16.14 9.96
CA PHE A 72 15.94 -15.31 9.64
C PHE A 72 16.77 -15.06 10.90
N ASP A 73 18.09 -14.98 10.74
CA ASP A 73 19.02 -14.50 11.75
C ASP A 73 18.85 -12.98 11.89
N ALA A 74 18.34 -12.54 13.02
CA ALA A 74 18.07 -11.11 13.27
C ALA A 74 19.36 -10.28 13.30
N ASP A 75 20.50 -10.87 13.68
CA ASP A 75 21.81 -10.19 13.72
C ASP A 75 22.49 -10.13 12.35
N ALA A 76 21.90 -10.69 11.29
CA ALA A 76 22.48 -10.69 9.96
C ALA A 76 22.66 -9.26 9.43
N THR A 77 23.76 -9.05 8.72
CA THR A 77 24.08 -7.78 8.05
C THR A 77 24.02 -7.89 6.52
N ASP A 78 23.76 -9.09 6.01
CA ASP A 78 23.67 -9.42 4.59
C ASP A 78 22.47 -10.37 4.37
N PRO A 79 21.48 -10.01 3.55
CA PRO A 79 20.33 -10.87 3.26
C PRO A 79 20.70 -12.27 2.74
N ALA A 80 21.85 -12.39 2.08
CA ALA A 80 22.33 -13.68 1.57
C ALA A 80 22.69 -14.68 2.69
N THR A 81 22.92 -14.21 3.91
CA THR A 81 23.27 -15.04 5.08
C THR A 81 22.21 -15.03 6.17
N ALA A 82 21.16 -14.23 6.04
CA ALA A 82 20.12 -14.10 7.05
C ALA A 82 19.19 -15.34 7.14
N LEU A 83 18.94 -16.01 6.03
CA LEU A 83 18.05 -17.17 6.01
C LEU A 83 18.66 -18.36 6.73
N LEU A 84 18.07 -18.75 7.87
CA LEU A 84 18.43 -19.95 8.63
C LEU A 84 17.68 -21.18 8.11
N TRP A 85 16.38 -21.08 7.90
CA TRP A 85 15.58 -22.10 7.26
C TRP A 85 14.29 -21.52 6.63
N HIS A 86 13.74 -22.27 5.67
CA HIS A 86 12.47 -22.01 5.01
C HIS A 86 11.64 -23.31 4.96
N ALA A 87 10.36 -23.21 5.28
CA ALA A 87 9.40 -24.30 5.19
C ALA A 87 8.19 -23.86 4.37
N SER A 88 7.94 -24.55 3.27
CA SER A 88 6.65 -24.45 2.55
C SER A 88 5.67 -25.43 3.19
N LEU A 89 4.49 -24.96 3.54
CA LEU A 89 3.41 -25.76 4.14
C LEU A 89 2.43 -26.30 3.07
N LEU A 90 2.73 -26.09 1.80
CA LEU A 90 1.96 -26.64 0.68
C LEU A 90 2.26 -28.14 0.51
N PRO A 91 1.27 -29.05 0.72
CA PRO A 91 1.43 -30.45 0.37
C PRO A 91 1.71 -30.64 -1.12
N ALA A 92 2.37 -31.74 -1.48
CA ALA A 92 2.70 -32.01 -2.88
C ALA A 92 1.45 -31.97 -3.79
N GLY A 93 1.44 -31.06 -4.75
CA GLY A 93 0.33 -30.85 -5.68
C GLY A 93 -0.81 -29.99 -5.15
N ALA A 94 -0.70 -29.44 -3.95
CA ALA A 94 -1.61 -28.41 -3.45
C ALA A 94 -1.24 -27.03 -4.02
N LEU A 95 -2.17 -26.10 -3.92
CA LEU A 95 -2.00 -24.69 -4.34
C LEU A 95 -2.39 -23.78 -3.19
N THR A 96 -1.78 -22.62 -3.12
CA THR A 96 -2.31 -21.51 -2.31
C THR A 96 -3.57 -20.98 -2.97
N PRO A 97 -4.71 -20.89 -2.26
CA PRO A 97 -5.94 -20.33 -2.81
C PRO A 97 -5.77 -18.90 -3.32
N THR A 98 -6.41 -18.58 -4.43
CA THR A 98 -6.40 -17.23 -4.99
C THR A 98 -7.65 -16.46 -4.58
N ASN A 99 -7.60 -15.14 -4.68
CA ASN A 99 -8.75 -14.27 -4.47
C ASN A 99 -9.96 -14.66 -5.35
N GLN A 100 -9.72 -15.14 -6.58
CA GLN A 100 -10.79 -15.62 -7.46
C GLN A 100 -11.39 -16.96 -6.97
N SER A 101 -10.59 -17.85 -6.41
CA SER A 101 -11.04 -19.18 -5.97
C SER A 101 -11.98 -19.11 -4.76
N VAL A 102 -11.85 -18.08 -3.93
CA VAL A 102 -12.73 -17.80 -2.79
C VAL A 102 -13.68 -16.60 -3.03
N SER A 103 -13.69 -16.02 -4.24
CA SER A 103 -14.52 -14.88 -4.61
C SER A 103 -14.39 -13.67 -3.69
N CYS A 104 -13.18 -13.42 -3.18
CA CYS A 104 -12.91 -12.34 -2.23
C CYS A 104 -11.62 -11.59 -2.60
N ASN A 105 -11.69 -10.27 -2.78
CA ASN A 105 -10.55 -9.42 -3.14
C ASN A 105 -9.90 -8.72 -1.93
N ASP A 106 -10.16 -9.20 -0.75
CA ASP A 106 -9.64 -8.58 0.47
C ASP A 106 -8.12 -8.79 0.63
N THR A 107 -7.59 -9.91 0.15
CA THR A 107 -6.16 -10.16 -0.01
C THR A 107 -5.92 -10.66 -1.44
N ILE A 108 -4.92 -10.14 -2.13
CA ILE A 108 -4.57 -10.48 -3.51
C ILE A 108 -3.03 -10.57 -3.65
N PRO A 109 -2.49 -11.45 -4.52
CA PRO A 109 -3.20 -12.34 -5.44
C PRO A 109 -3.65 -13.67 -4.80
N GLU A 110 -3.11 -14.02 -3.62
CA GLU A 110 -3.28 -15.31 -2.96
C GLU A 110 -3.58 -15.16 -1.47
N MET A 111 -4.08 -16.21 -0.85
CA MET A 111 -4.48 -16.27 0.55
C MET A 111 -3.98 -17.57 1.17
N GLY A 112 -2.98 -17.47 2.01
CA GLY A 112 -2.38 -18.59 2.75
C GLY A 112 -2.38 -18.32 4.26
N ILE A 113 -1.19 -18.06 4.85
CA ILE A 113 -1.06 -17.76 6.28
C ILE A 113 -1.31 -16.28 6.52
N THR A 114 -2.53 -15.92 6.93
CA THR A 114 -2.89 -14.52 7.25
C THR A 114 -2.71 -14.20 8.73
N GLY A 115 -3.15 -15.09 9.63
CA GLY A 115 -3.09 -14.86 11.08
C GLY A 115 -1.69 -15.03 11.64
N THR A 116 -1.28 -14.13 12.54
CA THR A 116 0.01 -14.23 13.23
C THR A 116 0.14 -15.55 13.99
N PRO A 117 1.18 -16.35 13.74
CA PRO A 117 1.47 -17.58 14.48
C PRO A 117 1.72 -17.35 15.98
N VAL A 118 1.84 -18.43 16.76
CA VAL A 118 2.31 -18.37 18.14
C VAL A 118 3.44 -19.34 18.38
N ILE A 119 4.35 -18.97 19.28
CA ILE A 119 5.51 -19.79 19.66
C ILE A 119 5.33 -20.26 21.10
N ASP A 120 5.51 -21.56 21.30
CA ASP A 120 5.69 -22.17 22.61
C ASP A 120 7.15 -22.61 22.78
N ILE A 121 7.88 -21.85 23.55
CA ILE A 121 9.29 -22.12 23.81
C ILE A 121 9.50 -23.40 24.63
N ASN A 122 8.51 -23.83 25.42
CA ASN A 122 8.61 -25.04 26.23
C ASN A 122 8.53 -26.31 25.38
N THR A 123 7.69 -26.28 24.36
CA THR A 123 7.57 -27.40 23.39
C THR A 123 8.48 -27.23 22.18
N GLN A 124 9.21 -26.11 22.09
CA GLN A 124 10.05 -25.73 20.92
C GLN A 124 9.24 -25.83 19.62
N ALA A 125 8.01 -25.26 19.64
CA ALA A 125 7.10 -25.32 18.50
C ALA A 125 6.57 -23.93 18.12
N LEU A 126 6.53 -23.69 16.82
CA LEU A 126 5.77 -22.59 16.22
C LEU A 126 4.47 -23.18 15.68
N TYR A 127 3.33 -22.67 16.19
CA TYR A 127 2.01 -23.07 15.71
C TYR A 127 1.53 -22.08 14.67
N VAL A 128 1.18 -22.59 13.49
CA VAL A 128 0.77 -21.79 12.33
C VAL A 128 -0.39 -22.47 11.61
N LEU A 129 -1.35 -21.69 11.14
CA LEU A 129 -2.47 -22.19 10.33
C LEU A 129 -2.23 -21.86 8.86
N ALA A 130 -2.10 -22.88 8.01
CA ALA A 130 -2.03 -22.76 6.57
C ALA A 130 -3.41 -22.93 5.95
N PHE A 131 -3.71 -22.15 4.91
CA PHE A 131 -4.93 -22.27 4.12
C PHE A 131 -4.59 -22.69 2.69
N THR A 132 -4.94 -23.90 2.31
CA THR A 132 -4.50 -24.52 1.05
C THR A 132 -5.67 -25.03 0.22
N GLN A 133 -5.45 -25.25 -1.08
CA GLN A 133 -6.35 -26.01 -1.95
C GLN A 133 -5.72 -27.35 -2.31
N GLU A 134 -6.22 -28.43 -1.71
CA GLU A 134 -5.74 -29.80 -1.85
C GLU A 134 -6.72 -30.62 -2.70
N GLN A 135 -6.32 -31.09 -3.85
CA GLN A 135 -7.19 -31.87 -4.77
C GLN A 135 -8.53 -31.19 -5.08
N GLY A 136 -8.53 -29.85 -5.15
CA GLY A 136 -9.70 -29.05 -5.39
C GLY A 136 -10.58 -28.75 -4.18
N GLN A 137 -10.22 -29.22 -2.98
CA GLN A 137 -10.88 -28.90 -1.71
C GLN A 137 -10.09 -27.83 -0.95
N PHE A 138 -10.79 -26.89 -0.30
CA PHE A 138 -10.17 -25.91 0.58
C PHE A 138 -9.93 -26.54 1.95
N VAL A 139 -8.74 -26.34 2.49
CA VAL A 139 -8.27 -26.97 3.72
C VAL A 139 -7.57 -25.95 4.59
N ASP A 140 -8.04 -25.80 5.83
CA ASP A 140 -7.27 -25.20 6.90
C ASP A 140 -6.50 -26.29 7.62
N ARG A 141 -5.20 -26.09 7.83
CA ARG A 141 -4.34 -27.06 8.51
C ARG A 141 -3.48 -26.38 9.55
N LEU A 142 -3.64 -26.78 10.82
CA LEU A 142 -2.76 -26.35 11.91
C LEU A 142 -1.48 -27.19 11.85
N HIS A 143 -0.34 -26.52 11.85
CA HIS A 143 0.99 -27.10 11.93
C HIS A 143 1.64 -26.74 13.26
N ALA A 144 2.42 -27.66 13.82
CA ALA A 144 3.36 -27.44 14.90
C ALA A 144 4.78 -27.63 14.33
N LEU A 145 5.46 -26.53 13.97
CA LEU A 145 6.79 -26.56 13.38
C LEU A 145 7.86 -26.52 14.46
N ASP A 146 8.90 -27.30 14.30
CA ASP A 146 10.10 -27.25 15.13
C ASP A 146 10.84 -25.92 14.92
N LEU A 147 11.12 -25.20 15.98
CA LEU A 147 11.73 -23.85 15.89
C LEU A 147 13.11 -23.84 15.24
N ALA A 148 13.91 -24.88 15.48
CA ALA A 148 15.28 -24.91 14.99
C ALA A 148 15.38 -25.34 13.51
N THR A 149 14.38 -26.06 12.99
CA THR A 149 14.50 -26.73 11.68
C THR A 149 13.37 -26.43 10.71
N GLY A 150 12.26 -25.80 11.15
CA GLY A 150 11.06 -25.59 10.36
C GLY A 150 10.28 -26.87 10.01
N LYS A 151 10.70 -28.04 10.49
CA LYS A 151 10.03 -29.30 10.19
C LYS A 151 8.75 -29.46 10.98
N ASP A 152 7.74 -30.05 10.36
CA ASP A 152 6.50 -30.44 11.03
C ASP A 152 6.77 -31.47 12.12
N LYS A 153 6.48 -31.11 13.38
CA LYS A 153 6.38 -32.06 14.51
C LYS A 153 5.02 -32.76 14.48
N ALA A 154 3.98 -32.04 14.09
CA ALA A 154 2.63 -32.55 13.88
C ALA A 154 1.81 -31.58 13.05
N SER A 155 0.83 -32.08 12.30
CA SER A 155 -0.18 -31.25 11.67
C SER A 155 -1.57 -31.87 11.77
N LEU A 156 -2.62 -31.01 11.72
CA LEU A 156 -4.02 -31.43 11.87
C LEU A 156 -4.92 -30.60 10.94
N VAL A 157 -5.72 -31.28 10.11
CA VAL A 157 -6.77 -30.62 9.32
C VAL A 157 -7.89 -30.15 10.25
N ILE A 158 -8.26 -28.89 10.11
CA ILE A 158 -9.34 -28.28 10.88
C ILE A 158 -10.69 -28.85 10.42
N SER A 159 -11.46 -29.32 11.35
CA SER A 159 -12.84 -29.75 11.12
C SER A 159 -13.65 -29.64 12.42
N ALA A 160 -14.87 -29.19 12.30
CA ALA A 160 -15.77 -29.10 13.47
C ALA A 160 -17.21 -29.18 13.01
N ASN A 161 -18.10 -29.54 13.92
CA ASN A 161 -19.52 -29.33 13.75
C ASN A 161 -20.20 -29.14 15.11
N VAL A 162 -21.18 -28.26 15.16
CA VAL A 162 -21.96 -27.96 16.36
C VAL A 162 -23.45 -28.25 16.13
N THR A 163 -24.20 -28.46 17.20
CA THR A 163 -25.65 -28.48 17.13
C THR A 163 -26.18 -27.08 16.89
N GLY A 164 -27.04 -26.91 15.91
CA GLY A 164 -27.62 -25.60 15.60
C GLY A 164 -28.58 -25.68 14.40
N ASN A 165 -29.50 -24.74 14.34
CA ASN A 165 -30.46 -24.58 13.25
C ASN A 165 -30.20 -23.31 12.42
N GLY A 166 -29.03 -22.72 12.59
CA GLY A 166 -28.61 -21.51 11.88
C GLY A 166 -28.40 -21.71 10.38
N SER A 167 -27.93 -20.67 9.72
CA SER A 167 -27.67 -20.65 8.29
C SER A 167 -26.73 -21.79 7.85
N GLY A 168 -27.09 -22.50 6.78
CA GLY A 168 -26.30 -23.64 6.30
C GLY A 168 -26.44 -24.92 7.14
N SER A 169 -27.31 -24.96 8.17
CA SER A 169 -27.54 -26.15 8.98
C SER A 169 -28.07 -27.32 8.15
N VAL A 170 -27.50 -28.50 8.36
CA VAL A 170 -27.97 -29.78 7.80
C VAL A 170 -28.32 -30.74 8.93
N ALA A 171 -29.56 -31.19 8.98
CA ALA A 171 -30.06 -32.08 10.04
C ALA A 171 -29.78 -31.58 11.47
N GLY A 172 -29.91 -30.29 11.71
CA GLY A 172 -29.70 -29.68 13.04
C GLY A 172 -28.22 -29.54 13.44
N ARG A 173 -27.31 -29.59 12.47
CA ARG A 173 -25.86 -29.40 12.70
C ARG A 173 -25.29 -28.41 11.70
N ILE A 174 -24.38 -27.59 12.18
CA ILE A 174 -23.58 -26.64 11.40
C ILE A 174 -22.16 -27.19 11.35
N ALA A 175 -21.65 -27.39 10.14
CA ALA A 175 -20.28 -27.84 9.91
C ALA A 175 -19.37 -26.67 9.56
N PHE A 176 -18.15 -26.70 10.03
CA PHE A 176 -17.08 -25.79 9.60
C PHE A 176 -16.77 -26.00 8.11
N ASN A 177 -16.57 -24.91 7.39
CA ASN A 177 -16.29 -24.92 5.96
C ASN A 177 -15.13 -23.97 5.63
N ALA A 178 -13.94 -24.49 5.42
CA ALA A 178 -12.73 -23.71 5.14
C ALA A 178 -12.84 -22.80 3.89
N GLN A 179 -13.76 -23.08 2.96
CA GLN A 179 -14.00 -22.19 1.81
C GLN A 179 -14.76 -20.90 2.19
N ARG A 180 -15.48 -20.93 3.30
CA ARG A 180 -16.33 -19.83 3.77
C ARG A 180 -15.74 -19.08 4.95
N GLU A 181 -15.11 -19.84 5.84
CA GLU A 181 -14.58 -19.33 7.10
C GLU A 181 -13.12 -18.91 6.91
N ARG A 182 -12.82 -17.63 7.09
CA ARG A 182 -11.47 -17.09 6.95
C ARG A 182 -10.79 -16.95 8.29
N GLN A 183 -9.63 -17.56 8.43
CA GLN A 183 -8.73 -17.31 9.54
C GLN A 183 -7.90 -16.06 9.27
N ARG A 184 -7.90 -15.11 10.22
CA ARG A 184 -7.29 -13.81 10.04
C ARG A 184 -6.72 -13.25 11.35
N SER A 185 -7.41 -13.50 12.43
CA SER A 185 -7.04 -13.12 13.79
C SER A 185 -5.73 -13.78 14.21
N GLY A 186 -4.83 -13.04 14.87
CA GLY A 186 -3.62 -13.64 15.46
C GLY A 186 -3.98 -14.81 16.39
N LEU A 187 -3.23 -15.90 16.31
CA LEU A 187 -3.40 -17.07 17.18
C LEU A 187 -3.09 -16.70 18.63
N LEU A 188 -3.70 -17.41 19.56
CA LEU A 188 -3.47 -17.22 20.99
C LEU A 188 -2.97 -18.53 21.62
N LEU A 189 -1.84 -18.46 22.32
CA LEU A 189 -1.35 -19.55 23.16
C LEU A 189 -1.66 -19.25 24.62
N ALA A 190 -2.58 -19.98 25.20
CA ALA A 190 -2.95 -19.85 26.59
C ALA A 190 -3.37 -21.23 27.15
N ASN A 191 -3.25 -21.47 28.48
CA ASN A 191 -3.68 -22.70 29.13
C ASN A 191 -3.08 -23.99 28.52
N GLY A 192 -1.91 -23.91 27.87
CA GLY A 192 -1.31 -25.04 27.14
C GLY A 192 -2.06 -25.40 25.84
N GLN A 193 -2.91 -24.51 25.32
CA GLN A 193 -3.70 -24.70 24.10
C GLN A 193 -3.49 -23.53 23.15
N VAL A 194 -3.60 -23.80 21.84
CA VAL A 194 -3.65 -22.80 20.77
C VAL A 194 -5.12 -22.54 20.44
N TYR A 195 -5.55 -21.28 20.57
CA TYR A 195 -6.90 -20.85 20.22
C TYR A 195 -6.84 -20.14 18.86
N ILE A 196 -7.75 -20.52 17.98
CA ILE A 196 -7.84 -20.05 16.60
C ILE A 196 -9.26 -19.58 16.32
N ALA A 197 -9.39 -18.38 15.72
CA ALA A 197 -10.67 -17.76 15.44
C ALA A 197 -10.86 -17.52 13.94
N TRP A 198 -12.11 -17.62 13.47
CA TRP A 198 -12.48 -17.42 12.07
C TRP A 198 -13.60 -16.40 11.90
N GLY A 199 -13.49 -15.60 10.87
CA GLY A 199 -14.54 -14.79 10.26
C GLY A 199 -15.00 -15.41 8.95
N SER A 200 -15.15 -14.61 7.87
CA SER A 200 -15.53 -15.09 6.54
C SER A 200 -14.67 -14.52 5.43
N PHE A 201 -14.79 -15.08 4.22
CA PHE A 201 -14.29 -14.48 2.99
C PHE A 201 -15.35 -13.50 2.45
N CYS A 202 -15.17 -12.18 2.66
CA CYS A 202 -16.02 -11.11 2.11
C CYS A 202 -17.54 -11.34 2.34
N ASP A 203 -17.93 -11.81 3.52
CA ASP A 203 -19.33 -12.13 3.89
C ASP A 203 -20.04 -13.11 2.95
N ASP A 204 -19.29 -14.05 2.34
CA ASP A 204 -19.86 -15.07 1.46
C ASP A 204 -20.64 -16.11 2.27
N HIS A 205 -21.97 -15.99 2.21
CA HIS A 205 -22.91 -16.82 2.96
C HIS A 205 -23.04 -18.24 2.42
N PRO A 206 -23.40 -19.24 3.29
CA PRO A 206 -23.52 -19.14 4.75
C PRO A 206 -22.17 -19.23 5.43
N TYR A 207 -21.94 -18.40 6.45
CA TYR A 207 -20.78 -18.46 7.33
C TYR A 207 -21.14 -18.22 8.79
N HIS A 208 -20.22 -18.57 9.70
CA HIS A 208 -20.33 -18.39 11.15
C HIS A 208 -19.00 -17.93 11.72
N GLY A 209 -19.03 -17.20 12.82
CA GLY A 209 -17.85 -17.03 13.66
C GLY A 209 -17.53 -18.31 14.42
N TRP A 210 -16.28 -18.75 14.35
CA TRP A 210 -15.78 -19.92 15.08
C TRP A 210 -14.61 -19.55 15.95
N LEU A 211 -14.52 -20.21 17.12
CA LEU A 211 -13.33 -20.26 17.96
C LEU A 211 -13.09 -21.71 18.36
N MET A 212 -11.88 -22.20 18.09
CA MET A 212 -11.51 -23.57 18.41
C MET A 212 -10.18 -23.61 19.14
N SER A 213 -9.99 -24.60 20.02
CA SER A 213 -8.74 -24.79 20.73
C SER A 213 -8.12 -26.14 20.45
N TYR A 214 -6.78 -26.17 20.43
CA TYR A 214 -5.97 -27.34 20.10
C TYR A 214 -4.83 -27.48 21.11
N ALA A 215 -4.51 -28.72 21.50
CA ALA A 215 -3.37 -29.04 22.33
C ALA A 215 -2.36 -29.90 21.58
N PHE A 216 -1.08 -29.70 21.85
CA PHE A 216 0.01 -30.52 21.35
C PHE A 216 0.59 -31.35 22.52
N ASP A 217 0.57 -32.68 22.37
CA ASP A 217 1.05 -33.60 23.40
C ASP A 217 2.54 -33.98 23.26
N GLY A 218 3.26 -33.30 22.33
CA GLY A 218 4.64 -33.58 21.98
C GLY A 218 4.79 -34.46 20.73
N THR A 219 3.72 -35.10 20.25
CA THR A 219 3.70 -35.99 19.08
C THR A 219 2.53 -35.70 18.13
N SER A 220 1.42 -35.25 18.65
CA SER A 220 0.17 -35.05 17.91
C SER A 220 -0.58 -33.82 18.35
N LEU A 221 -1.32 -33.21 17.43
CA LEU A 221 -2.27 -32.12 17.70
C LEU A 221 -3.66 -32.69 17.91
N HIS A 222 -4.36 -32.21 18.93
CA HIS A 222 -5.71 -32.65 19.30
C HIS A 222 -6.63 -31.45 19.40
N GLN A 223 -7.81 -31.51 18.74
CA GLN A 223 -8.87 -30.54 18.96
C GLN A 223 -9.47 -30.73 20.35
N MET A 224 -9.48 -29.70 21.15
CA MET A 224 -9.96 -29.72 22.54
C MET A 224 -11.39 -29.22 22.66
N HIS A 225 -11.66 -28.00 22.19
CA HIS A 225 -12.94 -27.34 22.37
C HIS A 225 -13.35 -26.60 21.11
N VAL A 226 -14.65 -26.42 20.90
CA VAL A 226 -15.26 -25.72 19.79
C VAL A 226 -16.35 -24.80 20.29
N PHE A 227 -16.32 -23.53 19.88
CA PHE A 227 -17.38 -22.55 20.07
C PHE A 227 -17.82 -21.99 18.74
N ASN A 228 -19.12 -21.84 18.54
CA ASN A 228 -19.72 -21.18 17.38
C ASN A 228 -20.51 -19.96 17.85
N VAL A 229 -20.30 -18.82 17.23
CA VAL A 229 -20.87 -17.53 17.63
C VAL A 229 -22.38 -17.44 17.34
N SER A 230 -22.85 -18.11 16.28
CA SER A 230 -24.22 -17.94 15.78
C SER A 230 -24.91 -19.28 15.43
N PRO A 231 -25.02 -20.25 16.39
CA PRO A 231 -25.49 -21.59 16.11
C PRO A 231 -26.98 -21.68 15.76
N ASP A 232 -27.78 -20.69 16.12
CA ASP A 232 -29.22 -20.62 15.82
C ASP A 232 -29.59 -19.53 14.78
N ALA A 233 -28.56 -18.87 14.18
CA ALA A 233 -28.71 -17.83 13.17
C ALA A 233 -27.62 -17.94 12.10
N GLY A 234 -26.81 -16.91 11.89
CA GLY A 234 -25.69 -16.90 10.94
C GLY A 234 -24.80 -15.70 11.17
N GLU A 235 -23.68 -15.65 10.47
CA GLU A 235 -22.70 -14.56 10.52
C GLU A 235 -21.98 -14.52 11.88
N GLY A 236 -21.67 -13.34 12.41
CA GLY A 236 -20.97 -13.20 13.69
C GLY A 236 -19.48 -13.56 13.61
N GLY A 237 -18.85 -13.32 12.47
CA GLY A 237 -17.44 -13.62 12.23
C GLY A 237 -16.53 -13.00 13.27
N ILE A 238 -15.50 -13.73 13.72
CA ILE A 238 -14.44 -13.20 14.58
C ILE A 238 -13.33 -12.70 13.66
N TRP A 239 -13.49 -11.48 13.20
CA TRP A 239 -12.60 -10.88 12.21
C TRP A 239 -11.23 -10.57 12.81
N GLY A 240 -11.21 -9.81 13.90
CA GLY A 240 -9.99 -9.38 14.55
C GLY A 240 -8.98 -8.78 13.57
N SER A 241 -9.44 -8.06 12.54
CA SER A 241 -8.59 -7.49 11.49
C SER A 241 -7.48 -6.66 12.13
N GLY A 242 -6.19 -6.97 11.85
CA GLY A 242 -5.09 -6.35 12.58
C GLY A 242 -5.24 -6.44 14.10
N GLY A 243 -5.79 -7.54 14.59
CA GLY A 243 -6.06 -7.80 16.00
C GLY A 243 -5.97 -9.28 16.34
N GLY A 244 -6.44 -9.65 17.51
CA GLY A 244 -6.41 -11.04 17.97
C GLY A 244 -7.35 -11.30 19.12
N VAL A 245 -7.58 -12.58 19.36
CA VAL A 245 -8.22 -13.08 20.57
C VAL A 245 -7.31 -12.80 21.76
N SER A 246 -7.85 -12.31 22.88
CA SER A 246 -7.09 -11.98 24.09
C SER A 246 -7.38 -12.99 25.21
N ALA A 247 -6.47 -13.10 26.20
CA ALA A 247 -6.72 -13.87 27.42
C ALA A 247 -6.29 -13.11 28.66
N ASP A 248 -7.09 -13.24 29.74
CA ASP A 248 -6.75 -12.72 31.06
C ASP A 248 -5.79 -13.65 31.82
N ALA A 249 -5.34 -13.22 32.99
CA ALA A 249 -4.45 -13.99 33.86
C ALA A 249 -5.07 -15.29 34.39
N GLN A 250 -6.41 -15.42 34.37
CA GLN A 250 -7.14 -16.63 34.73
C GLN A 250 -7.30 -17.59 33.55
N GLY A 251 -6.82 -17.18 32.36
CA GLY A 251 -6.91 -17.92 31.11
C GLY A 251 -8.28 -17.82 30.43
N ASN A 252 -9.18 -16.93 30.87
CA ASN A 252 -10.43 -16.70 30.14
C ASN A 252 -10.14 -16.00 28.82
N ILE A 253 -10.93 -16.35 27.81
CA ILE A 253 -10.71 -15.94 26.42
C ILE A 253 -11.70 -14.83 26.04
N TYR A 254 -11.21 -13.78 25.38
CA TYR A 254 -12.02 -12.64 24.99
C TYR A 254 -11.87 -12.37 23.48
N PHE A 255 -12.98 -12.05 22.83
CA PHE A 255 -13.00 -11.59 21.42
C PHE A 255 -14.19 -10.65 21.19
N ILE A 256 -14.22 -10.01 20.03
CA ILE A 256 -15.37 -9.25 19.55
C ILE A 256 -15.89 -9.93 18.28
N SER A 257 -17.19 -10.24 18.21
CA SER A 257 -17.84 -10.75 17.01
C SER A 257 -18.31 -9.58 16.12
N GLY A 258 -18.30 -9.80 14.82
CA GLY A 258 -18.82 -8.87 13.82
C GLY A 258 -20.32 -9.01 13.59
N ASN A 259 -20.75 -8.41 12.48
CA ASN A 259 -22.14 -8.43 12.03
C ASN A 259 -22.76 -9.81 12.13
N GLY A 260 -23.99 -9.86 12.54
CA GLY A 260 -24.73 -11.11 12.67
C GLY A 260 -25.96 -10.96 13.55
N SER A 261 -26.73 -12.01 13.66
CA SER A 261 -27.90 -12.00 14.52
C SER A 261 -27.49 -12.07 16.00
N PHE A 262 -28.22 -11.35 16.84
CA PHE A 262 -28.17 -11.46 18.27
C PHE A 262 -29.48 -12.04 18.79
N THR A 263 -29.45 -13.24 19.41
CA THR A 263 -30.65 -13.97 19.87
C THR A 263 -30.65 -14.27 21.37
N MET A 264 -29.55 -13.98 22.09
CA MET A 264 -29.43 -14.25 23.53
C MET A 264 -30.57 -13.61 24.35
N ASN A 265 -31.01 -12.41 24.00
CA ASN A 265 -32.12 -11.72 24.68
C ASN A 265 -33.50 -12.37 24.47
N THR A 266 -33.63 -13.31 23.57
CA THR A 266 -34.87 -14.05 23.27
C THR A 266 -34.76 -15.53 23.56
N GLY A 267 -33.68 -15.95 24.23
CA GLY A 267 -33.44 -17.35 24.65
C GLY A 267 -32.72 -18.18 23.58
N GLY A 268 -32.17 -17.57 22.56
CA GLY A 268 -31.26 -18.18 21.58
C GLY A 268 -29.80 -18.18 22.04
N GLN A 269 -28.86 -18.43 21.13
CA GLN A 269 -27.44 -18.61 21.42
C GLN A 269 -26.51 -17.77 20.56
N SER A 270 -27.04 -16.92 19.67
CA SER A 270 -26.23 -16.12 18.74
C SER A 270 -25.81 -14.78 19.34
N LEU A 271 -24.55 -14.42 19.13
CA LEU A 271 -23.82 -13.29 19.73
C LEU A 271 -23.21 -12.39 18.65
N GLY A 272 -23.99 -11.96 17.62
CA GLY A 272 -23.51 -10.97 16.65
C GLY A 272 -23.21 -9.62 17.30
N ASP A 273 -22.16 -8.93 16.85
CA ASP A 273 -21.68 -7.62 17.34
C ASP A 273 -21.54 -7.56 18.87
N SER A 274 -20.82 -8.52 19.44
CA SER A 274 -20.70 -8.66 20.88
C SER A 274 -19.25 -8.80 21.35
N VAL A 275 -18.89 -8.20 22.48
CA VAL A 275 -17.71 -8.62 23.25
C VAL A 275 -18.10 -9.88 24.01
N VAL A 276 -17.31 -10.93 23.89
CA VAL A 276 -17.60 -12.26 24.45
C VAL A 276 -16.46 -12.71 25.35
N LYS A 277 -16.80 -13.22 26.54
CA LYS A 277 -15.89 -13.85 27.49
C LYS A 277 -16.20 -15.33 27.61
N LEU A 278 -15.21 -16.18 27.35
CA LEU A 278 -15.31 -17.63 27.47
C LEU A 278 -14.33 -18.15 28.53
N SER A 279 -14.67 -19.28 29.15
CA SER A 279 -13.71 -20.04 29.94
C SER A 279 -12.62 -20.69 29.06
N PRO A 280 -11.51 -21.22 29.63
CA PRO A 280 -10.49 -21.94 28.88
C PRO A 280 -11.02 -23.11 28.04
N ASP A 281 -12.13 -23.74 28.46
CA ASP A 281 -12.82 -24.82 27.75
C ASP A 281 -13.97 -24.32 26.85
N LEU A 282 -13.93 -23.04 26.48
CA LEU A 282 -14.81 -22.34 25.51
C LEU A 282 -16.29 -22.36 25.91
N ARG A 283 -16.62 -22.33 27.21
CA ARG A 283 -17.99 -22.10 27.70
C ARG A 283 -18.23 -20.60 27.87
N LEU A 284 -19.38 -20.11 27.44
CA LEU A 284 -19.78 -18.73 27.67
C LEU A 284 -19.84 -18.40 29.16
N LEU A 285 -19.08 -17.39 29.57
CA LEU A 285 -19.05 -16.86 30.93
C LEU A 285 -19.81 -15.54 31.02
N ASP A 286 -19.57 -14.63 30.03
CA ASP A 286 -20.15 -13.30 30.04
C ASP A 286 -20.13 -12.71 28.63
N TYR A 287 -20.89 -11.63 28.38
CA TYR A 287 -20.88 -10.90 27.11
C TYR A 287 -21.42 -9.49 27.31
N PHE A 288 -21.05 -8.62 26.36
CA PHE A 288 -21.68 -7.31 26.16
C PHE A 288 -22.11 -7.19 24.71
N THR A 289 -23.34 -6.73 24.48
CA THR A 289 -23.86 -6.43 23.13
C THR A 289 -24.43 -5.02 23.14
N PRO A 290 -24.01 -4.12 22.23
CA PRO A 290 -24.54 -2.75 22.14
C PRO A 290 -26.06 -2.73 21.93
N PHE A 291 -26.75 -1.79 22.54
CA PHE A 291 -28.22 -1.63 22.41
C PHE A 291 -28.66 -1.47 20.94
N ASN A 292 -27.81 -0.91 20.09
CA ASN A 292 -28.06 -0.67 18.67
C ASN A 292 -27.54 -1.78 17.74
N GLN A 293 -27.26 -2.97 18.25
CA GLN A 293 -26.68 -4.11 17.54
C GLN A 293 -27.37 -4.38 16.19
N SER A 294 -28.70 -4.45 16.18
CA SER A 294 -29.46 -4.70 14.95
C SER A 294 -29.30 -3.61 13.88
N CYS A 295 -28.87 -2.42 14.28
CA CYS A 295 -28.60 -1.30 13.37
C CYS A 295 -27.16 -1.37 12.84
N LEU A 296 -26.21 -1.82 13.69
CA LEU A 296 -24.83 -2.08 13.31
C LEU A 296 -24.79 -3.16 12.23
N ALA A 297 -25.38 -4.33 12.51
CA ALA A 297 -25.44 -5.44 11.56
C ALA A 297 -26.09 -5.04 10.22
N LYS A 298 -27.19 -4.29 10.25
CA LYS A 298 -27.85 -3.82 9.03
C LYS A 298 -27.03 -2.83 8.21
N ALA A 299 -26.14 -2.08 8.87
CA ALA A 299 -25.33 -1.02 8.24
C ALA A 299 -23.93 -1.48 7.88
N ASP A 300 -23.60 -2.75 8.03
CA ASP A 300 -22.25 -3.30 7.92
C ASP A 300 -21.25 -2.50 8.79
N ALA A 301 -21.65 -2.24 10.03
CA ALA A 301 -20.88 -1.46 10.99
C ALA A 301 -20.27 -2.34 12.09
N ASP A 302 -19.65 -3.47 11.70
CA ASP A 302 -19.07 -4.47 12.60
C ASP A 302 -18.48 -3.89 13.87
N PHE A 303 -18.97 -4.32 15.01
CA PHE A 303 -18.28 -4.11 16.27
C PHE A 303 -16.98 -4.92 16.35
N GLY A 304 -16.98 -6.13 15.78
CA GLY A 304 -15.83 -7.04 15.70
C GLY A 304 -14.82 -6.75 14.61
N SER A 305 -14.81 -5.56 13.99
CA SER A 305 -13.73 -5.17 13.07
C SER A 305 -12.37 -5.04 13.76
N SER A 306 -12.32 -4.92 15.07
CA SER A 306 -11.12 -4.84 15.92
C SER A 306 -11.05 -6.00 16.93
N GLY A 307 -9.97 -6.05 17.72
CA GLY A 307 -9.83 -6.93 18.89
C GLY A 307 -10.00 -6.16 20.21
N PRO A 308 -10.36 -6.83 21.33
CA PRO A 308 -10.45 -6.20 22.64
C PRO A 308 -9.06 -6.04 23.27
N LEU A 309 -8.80 -4.86 23.86
CA LEU A 309 -7.67 -4.65 24.74
C LEU A 309 -8.11 -4.94 26.19
N LEU A 310 -7.40 -5.84 26.88
CA LEU A 310 -7.59 -6.04 28.31
C LEU A 310 -6.61 -5.13 29.07
N GLU A 311 -7.13 -4.19 29.84
CA GLU A 311 -6.29 -3.31 30.65
C GLU A 311 -5.68 -4.14 31.81
N PRO A 312 -4.32 -4.08 32.01
CA PRO A 312 -3.64 -5.11 32.80
C PRO A 312 -3.93 -5.07 34.31
N THR A 313 -4.43 -3.97 34.87
CA THR A 313 -4.46 -3.75 36.31
C THR A 313 -5.86 -3.58 36.94
N HIS A 314 -6.89 -3.27 36.18
CA HIS A 314 -8.18 -2.84 36.73
C HIS A 314 -9.39 -3.64 36.24
N ASN A 315 -9.22 -4.80 35.63
CA ASN A 315 -10.31 -5.62 35.10
C ASN A 315 -11.18 -4.85 34.07
N VAL A 316 -10.56 -4.04 33.26
CA VAL A 316 -11.24 -3.20 32.25
C VAL A 316 -10.97 -3.74 30.84
N ILE A 317 -12.02 -3.73 30.00
CA ILE A 317 -11.92 -4.03 28.56
C ILE A 317 -12.17 -2.74 27.80
N ILE A 318 -11.29 -2.43 26.83
CA ILE A 318 -11.48 -1.32 25.90
C ILE A 318 -11.78 -1.90 24.53
N ALA A 319 -12.93 -1.53 23.95
CA ALA A 319 -13.44 -2.03 22.70
C ALA A 319 -14.02 -0.90 21.84
N ALA A 320 -13.83 -1.00 20.52
CA ALA A 320 -14.45 -0.13 19.52
C ALA A 320 -14.50 -0.87 18.18
N GLY A 321 -15.40 -0.49 17.28
CA GLY A 321 -15.53 -1.09 15.96
C GLY A 321 -15.71 -0.06 14.86
N LYS A 322 -16.34 -0.45 13.74
CA LYS A 322 -16.57 0.44 12.58
C LYS A 322 -17.41 1.67 12.92
N GLU A 323 -18.33 1.61 13.92
CA GLU A 323 -19.12 2.77 14.36
C GLU A 323 -18.24 3.90 14.94
N GLY A 324 -17.03 3.56 15.43
CA GLY A 324 -16.13 4.52 16.07
C GLY A 324 -16.62 4.99 17.45
N ARG A 325 -17.44 4.24 18.10
CA ARG A 325 -17.85 4.37 19.50
C ARG A 325 -16.88 3.59 20.38
N ILE A 326 -16.38 4.20 21.44
CA ILE A 326 -15.47 3.58 22.41
C ILE A 326 -16.32 3.09 23.59
N TYR A 327 -16.17 1.84 23.92
CA TYR A 327 -16.76 1.20 25.10
C TYR A 327 -15.65 0.84 26.09
N VAL A 328 -15.89 1.15 27.36
CA VAL A 328 -15.07 0.74 28.52
C VAL A 328 -15.94 -0.15 29.38
N LEU A 329 -15.63 -1.44 29.45
CA LEU A 329 -16.44 -2.46 30.08
C LEU A 329 -15.75 -3.02 31.33
N ASP A 330 -16.54 -3.47 32.33
CA ASP A 330 -16.03 -4.25 33.43
C ASP A 330 -15.89 -5.73 33.02
N SER A 331 -14.67 -6.28 33.02
CA SER A 331 -14.41 -7.65 32.62
C SER A 331 -14.98 -8.69 33.62
N GLN A 332 -15.42 -8.26 34.82
CA GLN A 332 -16.07 -9.12 35.83
C GLN A 332 -17.60 -9.17 35.67
N ASP A 333 -18.21 -8.14 35.06
CA ASP A 333 -19.65 -8.07 34.81
C ASP A 333 -19.90 -7.12 33.63
N MET A 334 -19.97 -7.66 32.39
CA MET A 334 -20.16 -6.88 31.16
C MET A 334 -21.60 -6.40 30.95
N ARG A 335 -22.55 -6.73 31.82
CA ARG A 335 -23.93 -6.24 31.84
C ARG A 335 -24.81 -6.66 30.67
N HIS A 336 -24.35 -7.54 29.79
CA HIS A 336 -25.08 -8.16 28.69
C HIS A 336 -25.65 -7.15 27.64
N TYR A 337 -26.94 -7.20 27.43
CA TYR A 337 -27.66 -6.40 26.42
C TYR A 337 -28.76 -5.58 27.07
N HIS A 338 -28.77 -4.28 26.78
CA HIS A 338 -29.82 -3.38 27.25
C HIS A 338 -30.88 -3.20 26.17
N THR A 339 -32.10 -3.72 26.39
CA THR A 339 -33.21 -3.63 25.45
C THR A 339 -33.85 -2.25 25.49
N ILE A 340 -33.89 -1.57 24.35
CA ILE A 340 -34.64 -0.33 24.14
C ILE A 340 -35.58 -0.42 22.96
N ALA A 341 -36.66 0.37 22.99
CA ALA A 341 -37.60 0.45 21.88
C ALA A 341 -36.97 1.28 20.75
N ASN A 342 -37.09 0.78 19.50
CA ASN A 342 -36.58 1.47 18.31
C ASN A 342 -35.09 1.87 18.38
N PRO A 343 -34.16 0.92 18.60
CA PRO A 343 -32.76 1.21 18.87
C PRO A 343 -32.12 2.06 17.76
N CYS A 344 -32.52 1.87 16.48
CA CYS A 344 -31.98 2.62 15.37
C CYS A 344 -32.32 4.12 15.36
N SER A 345 -33.40 4.52 16.04
CA SER A 345 -33.71 5.95 16.21
C SER A 345 -32.88 6.61 17.31
N HIS A 346 -32.24 5.83 18.15
CA HIS A 346 -31.45 6.27 19.31
C HIS A 346 -29.93 6.11 19.13
N GLN A 347 -29.45 5.70 17.96
CA GLN A 347 -28.02 5.43 17.70
C GLN A 347 -27.05 6.55 18.11
N LYS A 348 -27.52 7.80 18.18
CA LYS A 348 -26.67 8.95 18.51
C LYS A 348 -26.61 9.25 20.01
N LEU A 349 -27.36 8.53 20.82
CA LEU A 349 -27.37 8.73 22.29
C LEU A 349 -26.10 8.10 22.90
N THR A 350 -25.72 8.62 24.05
CA THR A 350 -24.70 8.06 24.96
C THR A 350 -25.37 7.58 26.23
N ASP A 351 -24.67 6.76 26.99
CA ASP A 351 -25.09 6.24 28.30
C ASP A 351 -26.44 5.50 28.22
N VAL A 352 -26.70 4.85 27.08
CA VAL A 352 -27.84 3.97 26.89
C VAL A 352 -27.51 2.56 27.37
N ASP A 353 -26.32 2.09 27.05
CA ASP A 353 -25.80 0.81 27.53
C ASP A 353 -25.33 0.93 28.99
N VAL A 354 -25.37 -0.17 29.72
CA VAL A 354 -24.89 -0.24 31.11
C VAL A 354 -23.39 -0.59 31.07
N THR A 355 -22.54 0.39 30.83
CA THR A 355 -21.09 0.27 30.73
C THR A 355 -20.38 1.08 31.82
N LEU A 356 -19.06 0.89 31.99
CA LEU A 356 -18.27 1.81 32.80
C LEU A 356 -18.16 3.17 32.14
N GLN A 357 -17.91 3.20 30.82
CA GLN A 357 -17.92 4.42 30.00
C GLN A 357 -18.33 4.07 28.58
N GLU A 358 -19.02 4.99 27.94
CA GLU A 358 -19.45 4.91 26.53
C GLU A 358 -19.31 6.28 25.87
N SER A 359 -18.62 6.35 24.73
CA SER A 359 -18.51 7.61 23.98
C SER A 359 -19.70 7.83 23.03
N VAL A 360 -19.78 9.02 22.43
CA VAL A 360 -20.67 9.22 21.27
C VAL A 360 -20.23 8.35 20.09
N PRO A 361 -21.16 7.97 19.18
CA PRO A 361 -20.77 7.34 17.93
C PRO A 361 -19.89 8.27 17.09
N ARG A 362 -18.95 7.72 16.33
CA ARG A 362 -17.96 8.46 15.55
C ARG A 362 -17.05 9.38 16.40
N GLN A 363 -16.87 9.04 17.67
CA GLN A 363 -15.89 9.68 18.53
C GLN A 363 -14.47 9.57 17.94
N ILE A 364 -14.18 8.39 17.39
CA ILE A 364 -13.04 8.10 16.53
C ILE A 364 -13.54 7.67 15.14
N GLY A 365 -12.67 7.42 14.19
CA GLY A 365 -12.99 6.73 12.95
C GLY A 365 -13.28 5.23 13.20
N GLY A 366 -13.61 4.47 12.19
CA GLY A 366 -13.72 3.01 12.32
C GLY A 366 -12.39 2.41 12.79
N LEU A 367 -12.46 1.50 13.76
CA LEU A 367 -11.28 0.84 14.32
C LEU A 367 -11.15 -0.56 13.73
N PHE A 368 -9.95 -0.89 13.19
CA PHE A 368 -9.64 -2.17 12.55
C PHE A 368 -8.39 -2.85 13.13
N ASN A 369 -7.97 -2.44 14.31
CA ASN A 369 -6.85 -2.99 15.04
C ASN A 369 -7.20 -3.09 16.52
N THR A 370 -6.45 -3.90 17.27
CA THR A 370 -6.54 -3.86 18.73
C THR A 370 -5.89 -2.57 19.23
N PRO A 371 -6.52 -1.81 20.16
CA PRO A 371 -5.88 -0.69 20.84
C PRO A 371 -4.56 -1.12 21.47
N SER A 372 -3.62 -0.20 21.68
CA SER A 372 -2.40 -0.49 22.41
C SER A 372 -2.40 0.22 23.76
N TYR A 373 -1.65 -0.31 24.72
CA TYR A 373 -1.51 0.23 26.07
C TYR A 373 -0.03 0.40 26.40
N TRP A 374 0.33 1.48 27.05
CA TRP A 374 1.63 1.67 27.68
C TRP A 374 1.56 2.77 28.74
N ASN A 375 2.12 2.52 29.91
CA ASN A 375 2.38 3.50 30.96
C ASN A 375 1.16 4.39 31.31
N GLY A 376 -0.03 3.77 31.46
CA GLY A 376 -1.27 4.46 31.80
C GLY A 376 -1.93 5.22 30.64
N PHE A 377 -1.55 4.95 29.41
CA PHE A 377 -2.21 5.47 28.22
C PHE A 377 -2.73 4.35 27.33
N VAL A 378 -3.88 4.60 26.71
CA VAL A 378 -4.43 3.79 25.62
C VAL A 378 -4.24 4.54 24.31
N TYR A 379 -3.73 3.85 23.30
CA TYR A 379 -3.49 4.40 21.97
C TYR A 379 -4.49 3.84 20.98
N LEU A 380 -5.19 4.72 20.28
CA LEU A 380 -6.23 4.36 19.31
C LEU A 380 -5.87 4.93 17.94
N ALA A 381 -5.64 4.03 16.96
CA ALA A 381 -5.42 4.38 15.56
C ALA A 381 -6.62 3.99 14.72
N SER A 382 -7.43 4.95 14.34
CA SER A 382 -8.66 4.73 13.58
C SER A 382 -8.58 5.33 12.18
N VAL A 383 -9.40 4.82 11.28
CA VAL A 383 -9.42 5.22 9.85
C VAL A 383 -9.78 6.69 9.69
N ASN A 384 -9.02 7.39 8.83
CA ASN A 384 -9.20 8.80 8.49
C ASN A 384 -9.18 9.75 9.71
N ARG A 385 -8.40 9.39 10.73
CA ARG A 385 -8.17 10.20 11.94
C ARG A 385 -6.70 10.13 12.34
N PRO A 386 -6.19 11.14 13.05
CA PRO A 386 -4.93 11.02 13.78
C PRO A 386 -5.00 9.91 14.82
N THR A 387 -3.89 9.23 15.07
CA THR A 387 -3.74 8.33 16.21
C THR A 387 -3.73 9.16 17.50
N GLY A 388 -4.54 8.78 18.48
CA GLY A 388 -4.67 9.50 19.75
C GLY A 388 -4.13 8.72 20.94
N ALA A 389 -3.50 9.40 21.89
CA ALA A 389 -3.10 8.89 23.21
C ALA A 389 -4.11 9.35 24.28
N TYR A 390 -4.76 8.40 24.93
CA TYR A 390 -5.83 8.63 25.91
C TYR A 390 -5.36 8.22 27.30
N PRO A 391 -5.18 9.15 28.25
CA PRO A 391 -4.71 8.82 29.58
C PRO A 391 -5.81 8.11 30.39
N LEU A 392 -5.40 7.08 31.15
CA LEU A 392 -6.24 6.42 32.13
C LEU A 392 -6.22 7.11 33.48
N THR A 393 -7.33 7.02 34.18
CA THR A 393 -7.44 7.37 35.63
C THR A 393 -6.82 6.27 36.48
N SER A 394 -6.66 6.50 37.79
CA SER A 394 -6.25 5.48 38.76
C SER A 394 -7.25 4.33 38.91
N ALA A 395 -8.40 4.37 38.28
CA ALA A 395 -9.40 3.31 38.23
C ALA A 395 -9.42 2.57 36.86
N GLY A 396 -8.45 2.79 36.00
CA GLY A 396 -8.38 2.18 34.66
C GLY A 396 -9.37 2.75 33.63
N LEU A 397 -10.06 3.84 33.97
CA LEU A 397 -11.02 4.49 33.08
C LEU A 397 -10.33 5.55 32.21
N LEU A 398 -10.84 5.79 31.00
CA LEU A 398 -10.40 6.92 30.19
C LEU A 398 -10.70 8.23 30.92
N SER A 399 -9.70 9.06 31.13
CA SER A 399 -9.89 10.35 31.79
C SER A 399 -10.71 11.32 30.93
N SER A 400 -10.72 11.09 29.62
CA SER A 400 -11.50 11.83 28.62
C SER A 400 -11.59 11.01 27.33
N PHE A 401 -12.68 11.18 26.58
CA PHE A 401 -12.76 10.70 25.19
C PHE A 401 -12.05 11.63 24.18
N LYS A 402 -11.37 12.67 24.65
CA LYS A 402 -10.44 13.45 23.84
C LYS A 402 -9.02 13.02 24.15
N PRO A 403 -8.17 12.79 23.13
CA PRO A 403 -6.79 12.41 23.37
C PRO A 403 -6.02 13.55 24.04
N ALA A 404 -5.05 13.23 24.89
CA ALA A 404 -4.11 14.19 25.47
C ALA A 404 -3.08 14.67 24.44
N SER A 405 -2.69 13.79 23.52
CA SER A 405 -1.88 14.12 22.34
C SER A 405 -2.31 13.25 21.15
N GLN A 406 -2.00 13.69 19.95
CA GLN A 406 -2.31 12.97 18.74
C GLN A 406 -1.24 13.21 17.68
N THR A 407 -1.13 12.29 16.71
CA THR A 407 -0.22 12.43 15.57
C THR A 407 -0.62 13.62 14.68
N PRO A 408 0.33 14.27 14.02
CA PRO A 408 0.03 15.30 13.03
C PRO A 408 -0.75 14.75 11.82
N GLU A 409 -0.44 13.53 11.40
CA GLU A 409 -1.02 12.87 10.22
C GLU A 409 -2.35 12.20 10.55
N THR A 410 -3.15 12.01 9.51
CA THR A 410 -4.33 11.14 9.51
C THR A 410 -3.99 9.85 8.76
N PHE A 411 -4.32 8.71 9.33
CA PHE A 411 -4.09 7.41 8.70
C PHE A 411 -5.28 7.02 7.84
N SER A 412 -5.01 6.66 6.59
CA SER A 412 -6.03 6.14 5.66
C SER A 412 -6.53 4.75 6.10
N PHE A 413 -7.37 4.10 5.30
CA PHE A 413 -7.73 2.70 5.56
C PHE A 413 -6.46 1.81 5.49
N THR A 414 -6.11 1.05 6.51
CA THR A 414 -6.89 0.49 7.63
C THR A 414 -6.77 1.23 8.97
N GLY A 415 -6.27 2.42 9.04
CA GLY A 415 -5.69 2.99 10.25
C GLY A 415 -4.26 2.47 10.46
N GLY A 416 -3.56 2.90 11.48
CA GLY A 416 -2.26 2.35 11.87
C GLY A 416 -2.44 1.13 12.77
N ASN A 417 -1.60 0.11 12.62
CA ASN A 417 -1.51 -0.95 13.61
C ASN A 417 -0.30 -0.68 14.52
N LEU A 418 -0.54 -0.55 15.81
CA LEU A 418 0.38 0.08 16.75
C LEU A 418 1.13 -0.95 17.59
N VAL A 419 2.43 -0.70 17.80
CA VAL A 419 3.22 -1.29 18.88
C VAL A 419 4.02 -0.20 19.59
N ILE A 420 4.33 -0.41 20.87
CA ILE A 420 5.14 0.50 21.67
C ILE A 420 6.39 -0.24 22.16
N SER A 421 7.56 0.32 21.94
CA SER A 421 8.80 -0.12 22.56
C SER A 421 9.21 0.85 23.64
N SER A 422 9.79 0.34 24.75
CA SER A 422 10.21 1.16 25.87
C SER A 422 11.20 0.43 26.80
N ASN A 423 11.92 1.18 27.60
CA ASN A 423 12.67 0.68 28.75
C ASN A 423 11.82 0.86 30.02
N GLY A 424 10.97 -0.11 30.31
CA GLY A 424 9.97 0.00 31.37
C GLY A 424 8.98 1.14 31.09
N THR A 425 8.97 2.15 31.96
CA THR A 425 8.13 3.35 31.82
C THR A 425 8.87 4.53 31.17
N GLN A 426 10.09 4.31 30.65
CA GLN A 426 10.94 5.32 30.05
C GLN A 426 11.11 5.07 28.55
N ASP A 427 11.46 6.13 27.80
CA ASP A 427 11.87 6.07 26.39
C ASP A 427 10.84 5.42 25.45
N GLY A 428 9.53 5.57 25.76
CA GLY A 428 8.45 5.01 24.97
C GLY A 428 8.40 5.55 23.55
N ILE A 429 8.42 4.66 22.57
CA ILE A 429 8.26 4.97 21.14
C ILE A 429 7.07 4.20 20.58
N LEU A 430 6.12 4.93 20.00
CA LEU A 430 5.01 4.33 19.28
C LEU A 430 5.40 4.12 17.82
N TRP A 431 5.29 2.90 17.33
CA TRP A 431 5.59 2.49 15.96
C TRP A 431 4.33 2.11 15.22
N THR A 432 4.27 2.46 13.94
CA THR A 432 3.16 2.09 13.05
C THR A 432 3.59 2.09 11.59
N ILE A 433 2.88 1.32 10.78
CA ILE A 433 3.03 1.30 9.31
C ILE A 433 1.87 2.10 8.74
N ASP A 434 2.19 3.17 8.01
CA ASP A 434 1.23 4.02 7.30
C ASP A 434 1.11 3.58 5.84
N ALA A 435 -0.11 3.49 5.33
CA ALA A 435 -0.39 3.14 3.94
C ALA A 435 -0.01 4.24 2.91
N GLY A 436 0.49 5.40 3.38
CA GLY A 436 0.98 6.48 2.53
C GLY A 436 -0.08 7.47 2.03
N GLY A 437 -1.30 7.46 2.53
CA GLY A 437 -2.34 8.43 2.17
C GLY A 437 -2.60 8.54 0.67
N ALA A 438 -2.80 9.76 0.17
CA ALA A 438 -3.10 10.04 -1.24
C ALA A 438 -1.92 9.77 -2.19
N ASN A 439 -0.69 9.71 -1.69
CA ASN A 439 0.52 9.50 -2.50
C ASN A 439 0.90 8.03 -2.64
N GLY A 440 0.25 7.10 -1.88
CA GLY A 440 0.43 5.65 -2.03
C GLY A 440 1.79 5.10 -1.56
N GLU A 441 2.65 5.91 -0.95
CA GLU A 441 3.96 5.48 -0.46
C GLU A 441 3.84 5.05 1.00
N ALA A 442 3.95 3.74 1.25
CA ALA A 442 3.97 3.20 2.60
C ALA A 442 5.17 3.71 3.40
N ALA A 443 4.99 3.91 4.70
CA ALA A 443 6.05 4.37 5.58
C ALA A 443 6.02 3.69 6.94
N LEU A 444 7.19 3.31 7.46
CA LEU A 444 7.38 3.08 8.88
C LEU A 444 7.44 4.44 9.57
N ARG A 445 6.62 4.65 10.61
CA ARG A 445 6.61 5.87 11.42
C ARG A 445 6.87 5.57 12.88
N ALA A 446 7.58 6.48 13.54
CA ALA A 446 7.87 6.43 14.96
C ALA A 446 7.52 7.77 15.63
N TYR A 447 6.84 7.71 16.76
CA TYR A 447 6.43 8.88 17.55
C TYR A 447 6.86 8.72 19.00
N ASP A 448 7.12 9.85 19.65
CA ASP A 448 7.28 9.89 21.11
C ASP A 448 5.96 9.47 21.78
N ALA A 449 5.94 8.31 22.45
CA ALA A 449 4.73 7.77 23.05
C ALA A 449 4.16 8.66 24.17
N THR A 450 4.97 9.52 24.77
CA THR A 450 4.51 10.51 25.78
C THR A 450 3.85 11.73 25.14
N ASN A 451 4.12 12.00 23.85
CA ASN A 451 3.53 13.10 23.11
C ASN A 451 3.52 12.80 21.60
N LEU A 452 2.45 12.24 21.09
CA LEU A 452 2.31 11.84 19.69
C LEU A 452 2.41 13.00 18.68
N ALA A 453 2.33 14.25 19.10
CA ALA A 453 2.58 15.39 18.21
C ALA A 453 4.07 15.48 17.76
N ARG A 454 4.95 14.72 18.42
CA ARG A 454 6.37 14.63 18.10
C ARG A 454 6.65 13.35 17.28
N GLU A 455 6.67 13.49 15.96
CA GLU A 455 7.24 12.46 15.11
C GLU A 455 8.76 12.42 15.29
N LEU A 456 9.30 11.24 15.55
CA LEU A 456 10.74 11.01 15.73
C LEU A 456 11.39 10.64 14.39
N TYR A 457 10.70 9.77 13.64
CA TYR A 457 11.19 9.22 12.39
C TYR A 457 10.04 8.82 11.48
N ASN A 458 10.28 8.96 10.18
CA ASN A 458 9.49 8.27 9.18
C ASN A 458 10.38 7.88 7.99
N SER A 459 10.14 6.69 7.39
CA SER A 459 11.00 6.13 6.36
C SER A 459 11.03 6.95 5.06
N ASN A 460 10.01 7.78 4.80
CA ASN A 460 9.97 8.69 3.66
C ASN A 460 10.89 9.92 3.84
N GLN A 461 11.52 10.11 5.01
CA GLN A 461 12.56 11.12 5.19
C GLN A 461 13.87 10.77 4.46
N ASN A 462 14.09 9.48 4.17
CA ASN A 462 15.22 9.00 3.37
C ASN A 462 14.80 7.81 2.49
N PRO A 463 13.94 8.02 1.48
CA PRO A 463 13.33 6.92 0.72
C PRO A 463 14.35 6.08 -0.05
N GLU A 464 15.53 6.61 -0.39
CA GLU A 464 16.59 5.86 -1.05
C GLU A 464 17.15 4.73 -0.19
N ARG A 465 17.25 4.95 1.11
CA ARG A 465 17.70 3.95 2.07
C ARG A 465 16.51 3.20 2.68
N ASP A 466 15.43 3.91 3.00
CA ASP A 466 14.43 3.51 3.98
C ASP A 466 13.06 3.17 3.36
N ALA A 467 12.88 3.30 2.02
CA ALA A 467 11.62 2.95 1.38
C ALA A 467 11.21 1.51 1.70
N LEU A 468 9.93 1.29 2.03
CA LEU A 468 9.40 -0.05 2.28
C LEU A 468 9.24 -0.84 0.97
N ASP A 469 9.44 -2.15 1.03
CA ASP A 469 9.23 -3.08 -0.09
C ASP A 469 7.75 -3.42 -0.31
N GLY A 470 6.88 -2.43 -0.17
CA GLY A 470 5.45 -2.47 -0.38
C GLY A 470 4.64 -2.46 0.91
N PHE A 471 3.36 -2.12 0.80
CA PHE A 471 2.42 -2.04 1.93
C PHE A 471 1.57 -3.32 2.02
N VAL A 472 1.44 -3.81 3.24
CA VAL A 472 0.48 -4.86 3.60
C VAL A 472 -0.46 -4.30 4.67
N LYS A 473 -1.76 -4.38 4.43
CA LYS A 473 -2.77 -3.89 5.37
C LYS A 473 -2.88 -4.78 6.62
N PHE A 474 -3.26 -4.21 7.75
CA PHE A 474 -3.50 -4.89 9.03
C PHE A 474 -2.27 -5.46 9.75
N THR A 475 -1.11 -5.43 9.15
CA THR A 475 0.12 -5.89 9.80
C THR A 475 0.71 -4.83 10.73
N CYS A 476 1.51 -5.23 11.69
CA CYS A 476 2.26 -4.34 12.58
C CYS A 476 3.74 -4.76 12.67
N PRO A 477 4.64 -3.81 12.93
CA PRO A 477 6.04 -4.14 13.09
C PRO A 477 6.29 -4.91 14.40
N THR A 478 7.44 -5.54 14.50
CA THR A 478 7.97 -6.11 15.75
C THR A 478 9.24 -5.37 16.12
N VAL A 479 9.35 -4.97 17.38
CA VAL A 479 10.54 -4.30 17.92
C VAL A 479 11.22 -5.24 18.91
N ALA A 480 12.50 -5.52 18.68
CA ALA A 480 13.30 -6.34 19.59
C ALA A 480 14.78 -6.05 19.36
N ASN A 481 15.54 -6.06 20.44
CA ASN A 481 17.03 -6.00 20.42
C ASN A 481 17.63 -4.86 19.57
N GLY A 482 17.04 -3.66 19.63
CA GLY A 482 17.51 -2.50 18.87
C GLY A 482 17.10 -2.48 17.40
N GLU A 483 16.20 -3.38 16.97
CA GLU A 483 15.71 -3.50 15.61
C GLU A 483 14.19 -3.41 15.52
N VAL A 484 13.73 -2.99 14.33
CA VAL A 484 12.29 -2.94 13.98
C VAL A 484 12.12 -3.77 12.71
N PHE A 485 11.45 -4.89 12.86
CA PHE A 485 11.10 -5.83 11.78
C PHE A 485 9.77 -5.43 11.17
N VAL A 486 9.82 -4.99 9.92
CA VAL A 486 8.65 -4.43 9.21
C VAL A 486 8.19 -5.39 8.12
N PRO A 487 7.01 -6.01 8.28
CA PRO A 487 6.46 -6.89 7.26
C PRO A 487 5.99 -6.10 6.03
N THR A 488 6.37 -6.58 4.83
CA THR A 488 6.03 -5.95 3.55
C THR A 488 5.45 -6.96 2.55
N SER A 489 5.25 -6.51 1.31
CA SER A 489 4.63 -7.34 0.27
C SER A 489 5.51 -8.52 -0.21
N ASN A 490 6.83 -8.42 -0.08
CA ASN A 490 7.78 -9.35 -0.67
C ASN A 490 9.11 -9.46 0.09
N ALA A 491 9.22 -8.80 1.24
CA ALA A 491 10.39 -8.85 2.11
C ALA A 491 10.02 -8.59 3.57
N LEU A 492 10.90 -9.03 4.47
CA LEU A 492 10.97 -8.51 5.83
C LEU A 492 12.00 -7.37 5.83
N ASP A 493 11.54 -6.13 5.94
CA ASP A 493 12.42 -4.98 6.07
C ASP A 493 12.92 -4.86 7.51
N VAL A 494 14.23 -4.80 7.70
CA VAL A 494 14.85 -4.67 9.03
C VAL A 494 15.41 -3.26 9.20
N PHE A 495 14.91 -2.55 10.19
CA PHE A 495 15.36 -1.21 10.57
C PHE A 495 16.09 -1.25 11.90
N GLY A 496 17.10 -0.39 12.05
CA GLY A 496 17.93 -0.32 13.27
C GLY A 496 18.89 0.85 13.22
N GLU A 497 19.85 0.87 14.15
CA GLU A 497 20.90 1.88 14.09
C GLU A 497 21.73 1.75 12.80
N VAL A 498 21.95 2.91 12.16
CA VAL A 498 22.78 3.02 10.96
C VAL A 498 24.01 3.89 11.25
N SER A 499 25.20 3.37 10.94
CA SER A 499 26.45 4.13 11.00
C SER A 499 26.64 4.91 9.71
N GLY A 500 26.53 6.22 9.76
CA GLY A 500 26.79 7.12 8.62
C GLY A 500 26.09 8.47 8.82
N SER A 501 26.67 9.52 8.26
CA SER A 501 25.97 10.79 8.23
C SER A 501 24.73 10.65 7.32
N ALA A 502 23.53 10.69 7.89
CA ALA A 502 22.32 10.85 7.09
C ALA A 502 22.50 12.04 6.13
N PRO A 503 22.00 11.95 4.91
CA PRO A 503 21.92 13.13 4.07
C PRO A 503 21.20 14.24 4.85
N PRO A 504 21.57 15.50 4.66
CA PRO A 504 20.89 16.61 5.33
C PRO A 504 19.39 16.50 5.08
N PRO A 505 18.54 16.87 6.06
CA PRO A 505 17.07 16.87 5.84
C PRO A 505 16.77 17.64 4.57
N PRO A 506 15.79 17.20 3.75
CA PRO A 506 15.46 17.88 2.51
C PRO A 506 15.20 19.34 2.81
N ALA A 507 15.79 20.23 2.02
CA ALA A 507 15.52 21.64 2.14
C ALA A 507 14.01 21.87 1.92
N SER A 508 13.35 22.50 2.85
CA SER A 508 11.97 22.95 2.67
C SER A 508 11.93 24.19 1.78
N TYR A 509 10.82 24.43 1.10
CA TYR A 509 10.59 25.70 0.42
C TYR A 509 10.89 26.89 1.35
N ASN A 510 11.64 27.84 0.85
CA ASN A 510 12.15 28.97 1.66
C ASN A 510 11.62 30.34 1.19
N ASN A 511 10.90 30.42 0.08
CA ASN A 511 10.34 31.64 -0.48
C ASN A 511 8.83 31.51 -0.77
N VAL A 512 8.08 32.61 -0.67
CA VAL A 512 6.66 32.72 -1.05
C VAL A 512 6.57 33.39 -2.40
N GLY A 513 6.31 32.60 -3.43
CA GLY A 513 6.31 33.06 -4.83
C GLY A 513 4.94 33.40 -5.38
N VAL A 514 3.87 32.86 -4.81
CA VAL A 514 2.48 33.06 -5.24
C VAL A 514 1.67 33.73 -4.14
N SER A 515 0.90 34.74 -4.47
CA SER A 515 -0.05 35.38 -3.57
C SER A 515 -1.47 35.35 -4.11
N ASP A 516 -2.45 35.32 -3.19
CA ASP A 516 -3.85 35.56 -3.54
C ASP A 516 -4.07 37.01 -3.99
N ASP A 517 -5.13 37.25 -4.73
CA ASP A 517 -5.43 38.54 -5.32
C ASP A 517 -6.20 39.49 -4.37
N SER A 518 -6.34 39.17 -3.08
CA SER A 518 -6.96 40.02 -2.08
C SER A 518 -6.01 41.16 -1.65
N PRO A 519 -6.53 42.29 -1.17
CA PRO A 519 -5.68 43.41 -0.71
C PRO A 519 -4.71 43.02 0.41
N SER A 520 -5.04 42.04 1.25
CA SER A 520 -4.17 41.56 2.31
C SER A 520 -3.17 40.49 1.81
N GLY A 521 -3.56 39.71 0.81
CA GLY A 521 -2.74 38.65 0.24
C GLY A 521 -1.51 39.17 -0.48
N HIS A 522 -1.60 40.29 -1.17
CA HIS A 522 -0.49 40.94 -1.89
C HIS A 522 0.71 41.28 -0.98
N LEU A 523 0.52 41.39 0.32
CA LEU A 523 1.58 41.73 1.28
C LEU A 523 2.31 40.50 1.84
N LEU A 524 1.85 39.28 1.54
CA LEU A 524 2.34 38.05 2.13
C LEU A 524 3.42 37.36 1.32
N SER A 525 3.70 37.81 0.09
CA SER A 525 4.68 37.23 -0.78
C SER A 525 5.72 38.23 -1.28
N ASN A 526 6.89 37.67 -1.65
CA ASN A 526 8.01 38.46 -2.11
C ASN A 526 8.92 37.64 -2.99
N TYR A 527 8.50 37.41 -4.24
CA TYR A 527 9.21 36.60 -5.21
C TYR A 527 10.49 37.27 -5.72
N ASP A 528 10.45 38.57 -5.97
CA ASP A 528 11.55 39.32 -6.60
C ASP A 528 12.42 40.15 -5.59
N GLY A 529 12.10 40.08 -4.31
CA GLY A 529 12.76 40.87 -3.26
C GLY A 529 12.21 42.28 -3.11
N SER A 530 11.26 42.71 -3.97
CA SER A 530 10.60 44.01 -3.93
C SER A 530 9.13 43.92 -3.50
N GLY A 531 8.67 42.71 -3.15
CA GLY A 531 7.30 42.43 -2.73
C GLY A 531 6.38 42.04 -3.88
N ASP A 532 6.89 41.88 -5.08
CA ASP A 532 6.10 41.43 -6.22
C ASP A 532 6.05 39.88 -6.26
N SER A 533 4.98 39.29 -6.82
CA SER A 533 4.76 37.83 -6.88
C SER A 533 3.88 37.41 -8.05
N TYR A 534 3.85 36.11 -8.34
CA TYR A 534 2.82 35.54 -9.21
C TYR A 534 1.44 35.71 -8.57
N SER A 535 0.42 36.00 -9.40
CA SER A 535 -0.98 36.01 -8.98
C SER A 535 -1.57 34.61 -9.07
N GLU A 536 -2.25 34.15 -8.03
CA GLU A 536 -2.97 32.87 -8.00
C GLU A 536 -4.00 32.79 -9.13
N ASN A 537 -4.79 33.85 -9.35
CA ASN A 537 -5.81 33.87 -10.39
C ASN A 537 -5.20 33.89 -11.79
N ALA A 538 -4.08 34.60 -11.99
CA ALA A 538 -3.38 34.61 -13.28
C ALA A 538 -2.75 33.23 -13.59
N LEU A 539 -2.27 32.49 -12.60
CA LEU A 539 -1.83 31.10 -12.71
C LEU A 539 -3.00 30.20 -13.06
N LYS A 540 -4.12 30.32 -12.36
CA LYS A 540 -5.35 29.55 -12.62
C LYS A 540 -5.88 29.77 -14.03
N ASP A 541 -5.88 31.03 -14.51
CA ASP A 541 -6.26 31.36 -15.89
C ASP A 541 -5.32 30.74 -16.94
N ALA A 542 -4.09 30.43 -16.55
CA ALA A 542 -3.10 29.71 -17.37
C ALA A 542 -3.16 28.18 -17.16
N GLY A 543 -4.13 27.66 -16.40
CA GLY A 543 -4.31 26.23 -16.13
C GLY A 543 -3.43 25.69 -14.99
N ILE A 544 -2.81 26.55 -14.19
CA ILE A 544 -1.91 26.18 -13.09
C ILE A 544 -2.61 26.42 -11.76
N THR A 545 -3.03 25.36 -11.09
CA THR A 545 -3.64 25.38 -9.74
C THR A 545 -2.83 24.52 -8.78
N PRO A 546 -2.95 24.68 -7.44
CA PRO A 546 -2.32 23.77 -6.49
C PRO A 546 -2.57 22.31 -6.82
N GLY A 547 -1.52 21.48 -6.84
CA GLY A 547 -1.57 20.06 -7.21
C GLY A 547 -1.73 19.78 -8.73
N ALA A 548 -1.83 20.79 -9.57
CA ALA A 548 -1.99 20.59 -11.01
C ALA A 548 -0.74 19.97 -11.65
N SER A 549 -0.97 19.07 -12.62
CA SER A 549 0.08 18.51 -13.45
C SER A 549 0.44 19.46 -14.60
N ILE A 550 1.70 19.83 -14.71
CA ILE A 550 2.24 20.72 -15.75
C ILE A 550 3.19 19.91 -16.63
N LEU A 551 2.94 19.86 -17.92
CA LEU A 551 3.79 19.14 -18.87
C LEU A 551 4.84 20.07 -19.50
N SER A 552 6.12 19.72 -19.41
CA SER A 552 7.21 20.36 -20.13
C SER A 552 8.36 19.39 -20.39
N HIS A 553 9.03 19.48 -21.54
CA HIS A 553 10.07 18.55 -22.00
C HIS A 553 9.63 17.08 -21.97
N GLY A 554 8.34 16.81 -22.18
CA GLY A 554 7.78 15.46 -22.03
C GLY A 554 7.74 14.94 -20.60
N GLN A 555 8.00 15.78 -19.60
CA GLN A 555 7.93 15.44 -18.16
C GLN A 555 6.73 16.13 -17.52
N SER A 556 6.10 15.42 -16.57
CA SER A 556 5.00 15.96 -15.78
C SER A 556 5.55 16.47 -14.44
N PHE A 557 5.26 17.71 -14.11
CA PHE A 557 5.54 18.34 -12.83
C PHE A 557 4.23 18.42 -12.05
N ILE A 558 4.31 18.22 -10.76
CA ILE A 558 3.20 18.60 -9.88
C ILE A 558 3.50 20.00 -9.34
N TRP A 559 2.62 20.96 -9.66
CA TRP A 559 2.69 22.30 -9.06
C TRP A 559 2.50 22.19 -7.55
N PRO A 560 3.23 22.94 -6.72
CA PRO A 560 3.11 22.85 -5.27
C PRO A 560 1.64 22.84 -4.79
N ASP A 561 1.23 21.78 -4.09
CA ASP A 561 -0.11 21.61 -3.52
C ASP A 561 -0.14 22.24 -2.13
N LEU A 562 -0.01 23.55 -2.08
CA LEU A 562 0.11 24.33 -0.86
C LEU A 562 -0.88 25.51 -0.89
N PRO A 563 -1.37 25.95 0.28
CA PRO A 563 -2.18 27.17 0.36
C PRO A 563 -1.42 28.37 -0.19
N THR A 564 -2.10 29.21 -0.94
CA THR A 564 -1.56 30.47 -1.47
C THR A 564 -0.98 31.33 -0.35
N SER A 565 0.06 32.10 -0.66
CA SER A 565 0.80 32.93 0.30
C SER A 565 1.55 32.14 1.39
N THR A 566 1.81 30.86 1.16
CA THR A 566 2.77 30.05 1.93
C THR A 566 4.06 29.86 1.13
N ARG A 567 5.10 29.31 1.76
CA ARG A 567 6.36 29.01 1.05
C ARG A 567 6.12 27.91 0.04
N ASP A 568 6.33 28.19 -1.26
CA ASP A 568 5.95 27.38 -2.40
C ASP A 568 7.08 27.16 -3.43
N ASN A 569 8.25 27.73 -3.19
CA ASN A 569 9.40 27.58 -4.06
C ASN A 569 10.73 27.62 -3.30
N TYR A 570 11.77 27.07 -3.92
CA TYR A 570 13.16 27.22 -3.48
C TYR A 570 13.79 28.45 -4.10
N GLU A 571 14.08 29.48 -3.33
CA GLU A 571 15.05 30.49 -3.68
C GLU A 571 16.45 29.89 -3.46
N ALA A 572 17.21 29.77 -4.56
CA ALA A 572 18.50 29.06 -4.55
C ALA A 572 19.54 29.79 -3.66
N ALA A 573 20.07 29.08 -2.67
CA ALA A 573 21.01 29.59 -1.66
C ALA A 573 22.06 28.51 -1.26
N GLY A 574 22.40 27.61 -2.17
CA GLY A 574 23.35 26.53 -1.91
C GLY A 574 22.76 25.32 -1.18
N GLN A 575 21.44 25.32 -0.92
CA GLN A 575 20.77 24.17 -0.27
C GLN A 575 20.71 22.95 -1.18
N THR A 576 20.76 21.77 -0.57
CA THR A 576 20.56 20.50 -1.26
C THR A 576 19.10 20.08 -1.14
N VAL A 577 18.45 19.92 -2.28
CA VAL A 577 17.06 19.49 -2.41
C VAL A 577 17.04 18.04 -2.89
N ARG A 578 16.29 17.19 -2.23
CA ARG A 578 16.05 15.82 -2.70
C ARG A 578 15.18 15.83 -3.93
N VAL A 579 15.50 14.93 -4.82
CA VAL A 579 14.69 14.61 -5.99
C VAL A 579 14.23 13.18 -5.82
N VAL A 580 12.95 12.89 -6.11
CA VAL A 580 12.44 11.52 -6.06
C VAL A 580 13.30 10.64 -6.96
N PRO A 581 13.97 9.61 -6.43
CA PRO A 581 14.85 8.77 -7.22
C PRO A 581 14.05 8.01 -8.26
N VAL A 582 14.42 8.14 -9.52
CA VAL A 582 13.89 7.33 -10.61
C VAL A 582 15.05 6.55 -11.21
N ALA A 583 15.01 5.23 -11.08
CA ALA A 583 16.05 4.36 -11.62
C ALA A 583 16.21 4.59 -13.13
N GLN A 584 17.46 4.76 -13.57
CA GLN A 584 17.82 4.97 -14.98
C GLN A 584 17.19 6.22 -15.63
N ALA A 585 16.80 7.22 -14.85
CA ALA A 585 16.45 8.52 -15.38
C ALA A 585 17.61 9.09 -16.22
N ASN A 586 17.30 9.71 -17.33
CA ASN A 586 18.33 10.30 -18.22
C ASN A 586 18.38 11.82 -18.15
N LYS A 587 17.36 12.44 -17.58
CA LYS A 587 17.29 13.90 -17.40
C LYS A 587 16.66 14.28 -16.07
N LEU A 588 17.16 15.36 -15.49
CA LEU A 588 16.45 16.14 -14.48
C LEU A 588 15.89 17.40 -15.16
N VAL A 589 14.62 17.70 -14.95
CA VAL A 589 13.97 18.92 -15.41
C VAL A 589 13.48 19.73 -14.21
N LEU A 590 13.71 21.04 -14.24
CA LEU A 590 13.38 21.97 -13.18
C LEU A 590 12.33 22.98 -13.69
N LEU A 591 11.32 23.26 -12.90
CA LEU A 591 10.28 24.26 -13.19
C LEU A 591 10.52 25.50 -12.36
N GLY A 592 10.72 26.67 -12.99
CA GLY A 592 11.02 27.88 -12.24
C GLY A 592 11.24 29.11 -13.11
N SER A 593 11.75 30.18 -12.51
CA SER A 593 12.22 31.37 -13.22
C SER A 593 13.29 32.12 -12.40
N ALA A 594 13.94 33.07 -13.00
CA ALA A 594 14.80 34.02 -12.29
C ALA A 594 14.08 35.36 -12.03
N THR A 595 14.58 36.11 -11.09
CA THR A 595 14.16 37.50 -10.82
C THR A 595 15.39 38.41 -10.86
N ASN A 596 15.15 39.70 -11.13
CA ASN A 596 16.18 40.75 -11.22
C ASN A 596 17.22 40.49 -12.32
N GLY A 597 16.81 39.88 -13.40
CA GLY A 597 17.61 39.52 -14.57
C GLY A 597 17.75 38.03 -14.81
N ASN A 598 18.16 37.62 -16.01
CA ASN A 598 18.51 36.22 -16.26
C ASN A 598 19.68 35.83 -15.37
N THR A 599 19.53 34.75 -14.62
CA THR A 599 20.49 34.36 -13.58
C THR A 599 20.92 32.91 -13.76
N SER A 600 22.20 32.63 -13.53
CA SER A 600 22.75 31.27 -13.55
C SER A 600 23.84 31.12 -12.47
N GLY A 601 24.07 29.87 -12.06
CA GLY A 601 25.11 29.54 -11.11
C GLY A 601 25.49 28.07 -11.11
N PRO A 602 26.61 27.69 -10.48
CA PRO A 602 27.05 26.31 -10.39
C PRO A 602 26.09 25.52 -9.49
N ALA A 603 25.68 24.34 -9.95
CA ALA A 603 24.84 23.38 -9.23
C ALA A 603 25.49 22.00 -9.28
N THR A 604 25.10 21.11 -8.37
CA THR A 604 25.67 19.77 -8.31
C THR A 604 24.55 18.73 -8.18
N LEU A 605 24.55 17.74 -9.06
CA LEU A 605 23.73 16.53 -8.94
C LEU A 605 24.48 15.51 -8.07
N HIS A 606 23.77 14.87 -7.16
CA HIS A 606 24.29 13.80 -6.32
C HIS A 606 23.56 12.51 -6.64
N TYR A 607 24.30 11.44 -6.90
CA TYR A 607 23.77 10.13 -7.25
C TYR A 607 23.76 9.18 -6.04
N THR A 608 22.89 8.19 -6.07
CA THR A 608 22.74 7.19 -5.01
C THR A 608 24.02 6.36 -4.76
N ASP A 609 24.91 6.27 -5.75
CA ASP A 609 26.22 5.60 -5.66
C ASP A 609 27.32 6.47 -4.98
N GLY A 610 26.94 7.64 -4.44
CA GLY A 610 27.87 8.60 -3.82
C GLY A 610 28.64 9.49 -4.80
N SER A 611 28.51 9.28 -6.10
CA SER A 611 29.14 10.14 -7.09
C SER A 611 28.37 11.45 -7.32
N SER A 612 28.99 12.43 -7.94
CA SER A 612 28.38 13.73 -8.24
C SER A 612 28.70 14.20 -9.64
N GLN A 613 27.85 15.13 -10.14
CA GLN A 613 28.02 15.78 -11.43
C GLN A 613 27.76 17.28 -11.28
N ASN A 614 28.73 18.10 -11.65
CA ASN A 614 28.57 19.55 -11.69
C ASN A 614 27.93 19.98 -13.00
N PHE A 615 27.04 20.97 -12.91
CA PHE A 615 26.42 21.63 -14.06
C PHE A 615 26.16 23.10 -13.76
N THR A 616 25.75 23.87 -14.75
CA THR A 616 25.31 25.26 -14.54
C THR A 616 23.80 25.32 -14.69
N LEU A 617 23.10 25.66 -13.60
CA LEU A 617 21.65 25.96 -13.65
C LEU A 617 21.46 27.42 -14.03
N GLY A 618 20.72 27.66 -15.11
CA GLY A 618 20.34 28.99 -15.56
C GLY A 618 18.83 29.09 -15.77
N LEU A 619 18.20 30.15 -15.27
CA LEU A 619 16.79 30.43 -15.49
C LEU A 619 16.60 31.84 -16.08
N THR A 620 15.63 31.94 -16.97
CA THR A 620 15.20 33.19 -17.57
C THR A 620 14.44 34.04 -16.56
N ASP A 621 14.66 35.35 -16.62
CA ASP A 621 13.91 36.31 -15.80
C ASP A 621 12.41 36.25 -16.09
N TRP A 622 11.60 36.19 -15.01
CA TRP A 622 10.16 36.04 -15.09
C TRP A 622 9.42 37.16 -15.86
N LEU A 623 10.08 38.28 -16.14
CA LEU A 623 9.51 39.40 -16.91
C LEU A 623 9.98 39.42 -18.36
N LYS A 624 10.86 38.49 -18.78
CA LYS A 624 11.39 38.41 -20.13
C LYS A 624 10.72 37.32 -20.96
N PRO A 625 10.11 37.69 -22.13
CA PRO A 625 9.40 36.70 -22.94
C PRO A 625 10.34 35.78 -23.76
N THR A 626 11.61 36.16 -23.94
CA THR A 626 12.57 35.41 -24.72
C THR A 626 13.40 34.51 -23.82
N PRO A 627 13.28 33.17 -23.94
CA PRO A 627 14.05 32.26 -23.13
C PRO A 627 15.57 32.42 -23.31
N ALA A 628 16.31 32.34 -22.18
CA ALA A 628 17.75 32.24 -22.10
C ALA A 628 18.19 30.87 -21.64
N PHE A 629 19.46 30.52 -21.68
CA PHE A 629 20.06 29.26 -21.17
C PHE A 629 19.45 27.98 -21.73
N GLY A 630 18.77 28.03 -22.88
CA GLY A 630 18.04 26.85 -23.41
C GLY A 630 16.71 26.57 -22.72
N ASN A 631 16.21 27.46 -21.84
CA ASN A 631 14.95 27.24 -21.18
C ASN A 631 13.76 27.13 -22.12
N THR A 632 12.76 26.41 -21.74
CA THR A 632 11.47 26.30 -22.43
C THR A 632 10.42 27.14 -21.72
N LEU A 633 9.67 27.97 -22.45
CA LEU A 633 8.53 28.71 -21.89
C LEU A 633 7.38 27.75 -21.59
N VAL A 634 6.96 27.72 -20.34
CA VAL A 634 5.89 26.85 -19.83
C VAL A 634 4.55 27.59 -19.77
N ALA A 635 4.56 28.80 -19.21
CA ALA A 635 3.34 29.59 -19.09
C ALA A 635 3.61 31.10 -19.25
N THR A 636 2.58 31.81 -19.76
CA THR A 636 2.53 33.26 -19.86
C THR A 636 1.33 33.75 -19.06
N LEU A 637 1.58 34.56 -18.03
CA LEU A 637 0.56 35.12 -17.16
C LEU A 637 0.29 36.57 -17.54
N ALA A 638 -0.96 37.00 -17.46
CA ALA A 638 -1.41 38.31 -17.94
C ALA A 638 -1.02 39.47 -17.01
N TYR A 639 -0.84 39.20 -15.72
CA TYR A 639 -0.51 40.18 -14.70
C TYR A 639 0.18 39.50 -13.49
N ARG A 640 0.78 40.33 -12.65
CA ARG A 640 1.41 39.95 -11.38
C ARG A 640 0.80 40.71 -10.21
N ASN A 641 1.01 40.26 -9.00
CA ASN A 641 0.71 40.98 -7.78
C ASN A 641 1.90 41.80 -7.32
N THR A 642 1.62 43.00 -6.76
CA THR A 642 2.57 43.92 -6.15
C THR A 642 2.02 44.37 -4.82
N PRO A 643 2.82 44.91 -3.91
CA PRO A 643 2.29 45.49 -2.65
C PRO A 643 1.22 46.62 -2.84
N LYS A 644 1.10 47.13 -4.04
CA LYS A 644 0.12 48.16 -4.41
C LYS A 644 -1.12 47.62 -5.13
N GLY A 645 -1.23 46.30 -5.29
CA GLY A 645 -2.29 45.62 -6.03
C GLY A 645 -1.83 45.03 -7.35
N HIS A 646 -2.76 44.63 -8.22
CA HIS A 646 -2.46 44.01 -9.51
C HIS A 646 -1.73 44.95 -10.46
N GLN A 647 -0.66 44.49 -11.06
CA GLN A 647 0.02 45.14 -12.14
C GLN A 647 -0.15 44.36 -13.45
N ARG A 648 -0.77 44.96 -14.47
CA ARG A 648 -0.91 44.36 -15.81
C ARG A 648 0.45 44.35 -16.56
N LEU A 649 1.33 43.50 -16.08
CA LEU A 649 2.62 43.23 -16.65
C LEU A 649 2.73 41.71 -16.84
N LYS A 650 2.93 41.27 -18.09
CA LYS A 650 3.09 39.85 -18.36
C LYS A 650 4.30 39.31 -17.62
N ASN A 651 4.14 38.15 -17.05
CA ASN A 651 5.21 37.38 -16.44
C ASN A 651 5.17 35.91 -16.90
N TYR A 652 6.28 35.23 -16.75
CA TYR A 652 6.55 33.98 -17.45
C TYR A 652 7.12 32.94 -16.51
N LEU A 653 6.74 31.67 -16.73
CA LEU A 653 7.28 30.50 -16.05
C LEU A 653 8.04 29.66 -17.07
N PHE A 654 9.19 29.14 -16.69
CA PHE A 654 10.08 28.39 -17.55
C PHE A 654 10.42 27.02 -16.95
N SER A 655 10.93 26.12 -17.80
CA SER A 655 11.64 24.93 -17.39
C SER A 655 13.06 24.89 -17.95
N ALA A 656 13.94 24.27 -17.20
CA ALA A 656 15.32 23.96 -17.59
C ALA A 656 15.58 22.48 -17.42
N ASP A 657 16.42 21.89 -18.25
CA ASP A 657 16.78 20.49 -18.15
C ASP A 657 18.30 20.28 -18.08
N VAL A 658 18.71 19.15 -17.49
CA VAL A 658 20.11 18.70 -17.44
C VAL A 658 20.16 17.19 -17.64
N ASP A 659 21.11 16.74 -18.46
CA ASP A 659 21.34 15.33 -18.70
C ASP A 659 21.97 14.68 -17.47
N LEU A 660 21.45 13.53 -17.07
CA LEU A 660 21.99 12.69 -15.99
C LEU A 660 23.05 11.72 -16.53
N GLN A 661 23.98 11.30 -15.68
CA GLN A 661 24.96 10.29 -16.07
C GLN A 661 24.25 8.94 -16.34
N PRO A 662 24.52 8.32 -17.50
CA PRO A 662 23.88 7.05 -17.84
C PRO A 662 24.13 5.96 -16.81
N GLY A 663 23.06 5.24 -16.46
CA GLY A 663 23.11 4.12 -15.50
C GLY A 663 23.17 4.52 -14.03
N LYS A 664 23.09 5.81 -13.71
CA LYS A 664 23.07 6.31 -12.32
C LYS A 664 21.69 6.79 -11.92
N THR A 665 21.37 6.64 -10.66
CA THR A 665 20.12 7.13 -10.09
C THR A 665 20.37 8.43 -9.34
N LEU A 666 19.64 9.50 -9.69
CA LEU A 666 19.74 10.81 -9.05
C LEU A 666 19.12 10.75 -7.65
N ALA A 667 19.80 11.28 -6.63
CA ALA A 667 19.37 11.36 -5.26
C ALA A 667 18.94 12.77 -4.86
N SER A 668 19.74 13.77 -5.22
CA SER A 668 19.50 15.15 -4.83
C SER A 668 20.22 16.12 -5.76
N VAL A 669 19.85 17.40 -5.68
CA VAL A 669 20.50 18.51 -6.36
C VAL A 669 20.89 19.59 -5.35
N THR A 670 22.15 20.01 -5.35
CA THR A 670 22.58 21.21 -4.65
C THR A 670 22.37 22.41 -5.58
N LEU A 671 21.51 23.33 -5.14
CA LEU A 671 21.15 24.54 -5.89
C LEU A 671 22.31 25.56 -5.85
N PRO A 672 22.38 26.47 -6.84
CA PRO A 672 23.40 27.50 -6.85
C PRO A 672 23.35 28.42 -5.62
N VAL A 673 24.51 28.96 -5.24
CA VAL A 673 24.58 30.17 -4.42
C VAL A 673 24.66 31.36 -5.39
N ALA A 674 23.79 32.34 -5.28
CA ALA A 674 23.84 33.54 -6.12
C ALA A 674 25.19 34.25 -5.97
N SER A 675 25.94 34.40 -7.07
CA SER A 675 27.34 34.79 -7.01
C SER A 675 27.58 36.30 -6.89
N ASP A 676 26.57 37.16 -7.08
CA ASP A 676 26.73 38.60 -7.19
C ASP A 676 25.58 39.47 -6.63
N GLY A 677 24.65 38.88 -5.91
CA GLY A 677 23.72 39.59 -5.02
C GLY A 677 22.53 40.32 -5.65
N SER A 678 22.33 40.30 -6.96
CA SER A 678 21.19 40.94 -7.61
C SER A 678 20.16 39.98 -8.20
N GLY A 679 20.57 38.88 -8.84
CA GLY A 679 19.68 37.94 -9.46
C GLY A 679 19.38 36.74 -8.55
N ARG A 680 18.13 36.25 -8.58
CA ARG A 680 17.68 35.08 -7.80
C ARG A 680 17.15 34.01 -8.71
N LEU A 681 17.37 32.77 -8.34
CA LEU A 681 16.80 31.58 -9.00
C LEU A 681 15.73 30.97 -8.11
N HIS A 682 14.55 30.73 -8.66
CA HIS A 682 13.41 30.17 -7.96
C HIS A 682 12.93 28.90 -8.66
N ILE A 683 12.81 27.82 -7.90
CA ILE A 683 12.40 26.49 -8.41
C ILE A 683 11.14 26.06 -7.65
N PHE A 684 10.05 25.83 -8.38
CA PHE A 684 8.78 25.34 -7.84
C PHE A 684 8.70 23.81 -7.80
N ALA A 685 9.24 23.14 -8.81
CA ALA A 685 9.15 21.68 -8.92
C ALA A 685 10.33 21.08 -9.67
N PHE A 686 10.56 19.79 -9.40
CA PHE A 686 11.50 18.94 -10.10
C PHE A 686 10.77 17.77 -10.73
N ALA A 687 11.23 17.30 -11.88
CA ALA A 687 10.81 16.06 -12.48
C ALA A 687 12.02 15.34 -13.07
N THR A 688 12.04 14.02 -12.96
CA THR A 688 13.04 13.17 -13.61
C THR A 688 12.39 12.35 -14.70
N SER A 689 13.07 12.16 -15.83
CA SER A 689 12.62 11.20 -16.83
C SER A 689 12.67 9.80 -16.23
N GLY A 690 11.51 9.12 -16.16
CA GLY A 690 11.46 7.74 -15.70
C GLY A 690 12.09 6.74 -16.68
N PRO A 691 12.28 5.49 -16.27
CA PRO A 691 12.78 4.40 -17.11
C PRO A 691 11.85 4.08 -18.29
N PHE A 692 10.60 4.42 -18.23
CA PHE A 692 9.70 4.50 -19.38
C PHE A 692 9.80 5.94 -19.90
N GLY A 693 10.22 6.13 -21.16
CA GLY A 693 10.07 7.41 -21.81
C GLY A 693 8.68 7.92 -21.42
N SER A 694 8.62 9.11 -20.80
CA SER A 694 7.37 9.63 -20.23
C SER A 694 6.24 9.48 -21.23
N ASN A 695 5.10 8.98 -20.77
CA ASN A 695 3.89 8.99 -21.57
C ASN A 695 3.72 10.39 -22.18
N ASN A 696 3.70 10.49 -23.49
CA ASN A 696 3.71 11.77 -24.22
C ASN A 696 2.37 12.06 -24.90
N ASN A 697 1.36 11.19 -24.68
CA ASN A 697 0.03 11.33 -25.23
C ASN A 697 -1.04 10.98 -24.16
N ILE A 698 -2.13 11.75 -24.18
CA ILE A 698 -3.31 11.50 -23.33
C ILE A 698 -4.30 10.70 -24.19
N GLY A 699 -4.31 9.38 -24.00
CA GLY A 699 -5.12 8.47 -24.80
C GLY A 699 -6.50 8.15 -24.23
N THR A 700 -6.77 8.54 -22.99
CA THR A 700 -7.99 8.14 -22.25
C THR A 700 -8.64 9.35 -21.60
N SER A 701 -9.95 9.55 -21.82
CA SER A 701 -10.76 10.59 -21.17
C SER A 701 -11.91 9.97 -20.37
N ASP A 702 -12.40 10.70 -19.38
CA ASP A 702 -13.64 10.39 -18.66
C ASP A 702 -14.86 10.69 -19.53
N ASP A 703 -15.93 9.87 -19.43
CA ASP A 703 -17.17 10.10 -20.17
C ASP A 703 -17.88 11.41 -19.78
N SER A 704 -17.58 11.94 -18.59
CA SER A 704 -18.07 13.25 -18.13
C SER A 704 -17.23 14.43 -18.65
N ASP A 705 -15.99 14.18 -19.07
CA ASP A 705 -15.10 15.15 -19.73
C ASP A 705 -14.38 14.53 -20.92
N PRO A 706 -15.09 14.25 -22.00
CA PRO A 706 -14.54 13.57 -23.18
C PRO A 706 -13.49 14.40 -23.94
N SER A 707 -13.42 15.71 -23.69
CA SER A 707 -12.44 16.61 -24.33
C SER A 707 -11.06 16.60 -23.67
N ALA A 708 -10.91 15.93 -22.50
CA ALA A 708 -9.67 15.90 -21.73
C ALA A 708 -8.54 15.09 -22.39
N ALA A 709 -8.81 14.35 -23.47
CA ALA A 709 -7.82 13.51 -24.15
C ALA A 709 -7.94 13.60 -25.68
N ASN A 710 -6.83 13.26 -26.35
CA ASN A 710 -6.76 13.26 -27.81
C ASN A 710 -5.81 12.15 -28.27
N PHE A 711 -6.34 10.94 -28.42
CA PHE A 711 -5.57 9.77 -28.81
C PHE A 711 -5.19 9.77 -30.29
N ASP A 712 -6.13 10.15 -31.14
CA ASP A 712 -6.00 10.05 -32.58
C ASP A 712 -5.50 11.33 -33.27
N GLY A 713 -5.23 12.38 -32.51
CA GLY A 713 -4.85 13.69 -33.05
C GLY A 713 -6.01 14.53 -33.59
N LEU A 714 -7.24 14.00 -33.62
CA LEU A 714 -8.47 14.64 -34.09
C LEU A 714 -9.46 14.97 -32.98
N GLY A 715 -9.12 14.63 -31.75
CA GLY A 715 -9.93 14.88 -30.54
C GLY A 715 -10.70 13.65 -30.06
N ASP A 716 -10.44 12.47 -30.60
CA ASP A 716 -11.04 11.23 -30.14
C ASP A 716 -10.09 10.47 -29.18
N SER A 717 -10.64 9.73 -28.23
CA SER A 717 -9.87 9.02 -27.20
C SER A 717 -10.62 7.78 -26.69
N TYR A 718 -9.90 6.86 -26.05
CA TYR A 718 -10.56 5.78 -25.30
C TYR A 718 -11.38 6.34 -24.14
N SER A 719 -12.57 5.75 -23.90
CA SER A 719 -13.34 6.01 -22.69
C SER A 719 -12.75 5.26 -21.50
N ALA A 720 -12.50 5.96 -20.39
CA ALA A 720 -12.03 5.36 -19.14
C ALA A 720 -13.05 4.35 -18.60
N GLN A 721 -14.34 4.66 -18.68
CA GLN A 721 -15.41 3.77 -18.23
C GLN A 721 -15.55 2.52 -19.11
N ALA A 722 -15.35 2.66 -20.43
CA ALA A 722 -15.37 1.50 -21.32
C ALA A 722 -14.16 0.58 -21.11
N LEU A 723 -12.96 1.14 -20.83
CA LEU A 723 -11.78 0.37 -20.45
C LEU A 723 -11.98 -0.35 -19.12
N GLN A 724 -12.51 0.34 -18.11
CA GLN A 724 -12.81 -0.23 -16.81
C GLN A 724 -13.85 -1.36 -16.90
N ALA A 725 -14.88 -1.20 -17.71
CA ALA A 725 -15.90 -2.24 -17.93
C ALA A 725 -15.31 -3.50 -18.60
N ASP A 726 -14.22 -3.39 -19.36
CA ASP A 726 -13.48 -4.51 -19.96
C ASP A 726 -12.31 -5.00 -19.06
N GLY A 727 -12.25 -4.52 -17.79
CA GLY A 727 -11.31 -4.98 -16.77
C GLY A 727 -9.94 -4.28 -16.76
N CYS A 728 -9.84 -3.08 -17.35
CA CYS A 728 -8.60 -2.32 -17.45
C CYS A 728 -8.69 -1.03 -16.60
N ASN A 729 -8.15 -1.05 -15.38
CA ASN A 729 -8.10 0.12 -14.50
C ASN A 729 -6.71 0.75 -14.47
N PRO A 730 -6.59 2.07 -14.20
CA PRO A 730 -5.30 2.72 -14.00
C PRO A 730 -4.49 2.07 -12.87
N GLY A 731 -3.24 1.70 -13.15
CA GLY A 731 -2.32 1.09 -12.19
C GLY A 731 -2.47 -0.41 -11.97
N ASP A 732 -3.54 -1.04 -12.50
CA ASP A 732 -3.75 -2.47 -12.36
C ASP A 732 -2.82 -3.31 -13.24
N ASN A 733 -2.61 -4.56 -12.86
CA ASN A 733 -1.96 -5.55 -13.70
C ASN A 733 -2.95 -6.05 -14.76
N ALA A 734 -2.58 -5.87 -16.03
CA ALA A 734 -3.32 -6.38 -17.18
C ALA A 734 -2.74 -7.72 -17.65
N PHE A 735 -3.57 -8.74 -17.75
CA PHE A 735 -3.15 -10.11 -18.10
C PHE A 735 -3.55 -10.48 -19.51
N PHE A 736 -2.64 -11.09 -20.26
CA PHE A 736 -2.93 -11.65 -21.56
C PHE A 736 -2.46 -13.09 -21.66
N GLY A 737 -3.35 -14.03 -21.99
CA GLY A 737 -3.02 -15.45 -22.22
C GLY A 737 -3.21 -16.38 -21.00
N GLY A 738 -4.06 -16.04 -20.01
CA GLY A 738 -4.40 -16.90 -18.87
C GLY A 738 -3.26 -17.04 -17.85
N THR A 739 -3.25 -18.11 -17.04
CA THR A 739 -2.29 -18.36 -15.94
C THR A 739 -0.82 -18.47 -16.34
N THR A 740 -0.52 -18.67 -17.61
CA THR A 740 0.84 -18.68 -18.19
C THR A 740 1.10 -17.44 -19.07
N GLY A 741 0.25 -16.43 -18.96
CA GLY A 741 0.21 -15.26 -19.80
C GLY A 741 1.26 -14.20 -19.43
N THR A 742 1.31 -13.17 -20.27
CA THR A 742 2.11 -11.95 -20.03
C THR A 742 1.36 -11.03 -19.09
N VAL A 743 2.04 -10.51 -18.07
CA VAL A 743 1.52 -9.51 -17.14
C VAL A 743 2.07 -8.15 -17.53
N PHE A 744 1.19 -7.20 -17.77
CA PHE A 744 1.53 -5.80 -18.03
C PHE A 744 1.06 -4.93 -16.88
N GLN A 745 1.85 -3.97 -16.48
CA GLN A 745 1.37 -2.91 -15.61
C GLN A 745 0.70 -1.83 -16.47
N TRP A 746 -0.61 -1.62 -16.26
CA TRP A 746 -1.33 -0.55 -16.95
C TRP A 746 -0.90 0.82 -16.41
N PRO A 747 -0.77 1.86 -17.26
CA PRO A 747 -0.41 3.20 -16.79
C PRO A 747 -1.29 3.68 -15.63
N SER A 748 -0.66 4.20 -14.57
CA SER A 748 -1.36 4.65 -13.36
C SER A 748 -2.02 6.03 -13.50
N GLY A 749 -1.79 6.74 -14.60
CA GLY A 749 -2.41 8.05 -14.87
C GLY A 749 -3.93 7.95 -14.91
N THR A 750 -4.61 8.87 -14.20
CA THR A 750 -6.07 9.03 -14.28
C THR A 750 -6.49 9.47 -15.68
N SER A 751 -7.78 9.36 -16.01
CA SER A 751 -8.33 9.89 -17.28
C SER A 751 -7.99 11.38 -17.41
N GLY A 752 -7.56 11.80 -18.61
CA GLY A 752 -7.05 13.15 -18.84
C GLY A 752 -5.57 13.36 -18.49
N ALA A 753 -4.85 12.34 -18.01
CA ALA A 753 -3.40 12.35 -17.83
C ALA A 753 -2.68 11.55 -18.93
N PRO A 754 -1.40 11.86 -19.24
CA PRO A 754 -0.60 11.09 -20.20
C PRO A 754 -0.50 9.61 -19.77
N ASN A 755 -0.85 8.70 -20.68
CA ASN A 755 -0.94 7.26 -20.39
C ASN A 755 -0.42 6.35 -21.51
N ASN A 756 0.12 6.89 -22.56
CA ASN A 756 0.72 6.11 -23.63
C ASN A 756 1.85 6.89 -24.33
N ILE A 757 2.67 6.18 -25.07
CA ILE A 757 3.82 6.71 -25.79
C ILE A 757 3.53 6.67 -27.29
N ILE A 758 3.57 7.82 -27.96
CA ILE A 758 3.67 7.87 -29.43
C ILE A 758 5.10 7.48 -29.81
N ALA A 759 5.25 6.44 -30.61
CA ALA A 759 6.55 5.97 -31.06
C ALA A 759 7.18 6.95 -32.07
N THR A 760 8.37 7.46 -31.71
CA THR A 760 9.16 8.44 -32.49
C THR A 760 10.67 8.15 -32.40
N GLY A 761 11.07 6.87 -32.36
CA GLY A 761 12.46 6.47 -32.28
C GLY A 761 13.08 6.48 -30.86
N GLN A 762 12.30 6.77 -29.82
CA GLN A 762 12.80 6.81 -28.46
C GLN A 762 13.18 5.42 -27.92
N THR A 763 14.23 5.39 -27.08
CA THR A 763 14.68 4.15 -26.41
C THR A 763 14.09 4.06 -25.02
N LEU A 764 13.36 2.95 -24.79
CA LEU A 764 12.74 2.63 -23.51
C LEU A 764 13.58 1.59 -22.77
N PRO A 765 14.00 1.83 -21.54
CA PRO A 765 14.63 0.81 -20.71
C PRO A 765 13.60 -0.27 -20.35
N ILE A 766 14.09 -1.49 -20.11
CA ILE A 766 13.27 -2.64 -19.74
C ILE A 766 13.81 -3.23 -18.45
N ASN A 767 12.91 -3.47 -17.51
CA ASN A 767 13.23 -4.27 -16.31
C ASN A 767 13.20 -5.76 -16.70
N PRO A 768 14.35 -6.42 -16.81
CA PRO A 768 14.39 -7.77 -17.35
C PRO A 768 13.90 -8.79 -16.32
N LEU A 769 12.91 -9.59 -16.71
CA LEU A 769 12.64 -10.83 -16.02
C LEU A 769 13.82 -11.81 -16.29
N ALA A 770 14.35 -12.43 -15.24
CA ALA A 770 15.39 -13.44 -15.42
C ALA A 770 14.89 -14.54 -16.37
N GLN A 771 15.70 -14.90 -17.39
CA GLN A 771 15.37 -15.89 -18.42
C GLN A 771 14.15 -15.53 -19.30
N ALA A 772 13.87 -14.24 -19.49
CA ALA A 772 12.85 -13.80 -20.44
C ALA A 772 13.11 -14.35 -21.85
N THR A 773 12.08 -14.87 -22.50
CA THR A 773 12.15 -15.42 -23.85
C THR A 773 11.39 -14.56 -24.86
N PHE A 774 10.51 -13.67 -24.39
CA PHE A 774 9.76 -12.73 -25.22
C PHE A 774 9.74 -11.35 -24.60
N LEU A 775 9.72 -10.33 -25.48
CA LEU A 775 9.34 -8.96 -25.16
C LEU A 775 7.97 -8.71 -25.79
N ALA A 776 7.02 -8.28 -24.97
CA ALA A 776 5.62 -8.08 -25.36
C ALA A 776 5.20 -6.62 -25.20
N PHE A 777 4.23 -6.18 -25.99
CA PHE A 777 3.74 -4.81 -26.07
C PHE A 777 2.22 -4.78 -26.07
N VAL A 778 1.64 -3.77 -25.42
CA VAL A 778 0.23 -3.38 -25.56
C VAL A 778 0.16 -2.04 -26.27
N GLY A 779 -0.55 -1.96 -27.37
CA GLY A 779 -0.64 -0.75 -28.16
C GLY A 779 -1.77 -0.74 -29.18
N ALA A 780 -1.83 0.34 -29.95
CA ALA A 780 -2.71 0.50 -31.10
C ALA A 780 -2.14 1.52 -32.08
N ALA A 781 -2.63 1.53 -33.30
CA ALA A 781 -2.29 2.55 -34.29
C ALA A 781 -3.50 3.46 -34.58
N VAL A 782 -3.24 4.68 -35.02
CA VAL A 782 -4.22 5.63 -35.53
C VAL A 782 -3.87 6.04 -36.97
N GLY A 783 -4.88 6.31 -37.78
CA GLY A 783 -4.70 6.63 -39.17
C GLY A 783 -4.47 5.41 -40.07
N GLY A 784 -4.83 4.22 -39.63
CA GLY A 784 -4.62 2.91 -40.25
C GLY A 784 -3.59 2.07 -39.55
N PRO A 785 -3.32 0.83 -40.00
CA PRO A 785 -2.27 -0.01 -39.46
C PRO A 785 -0.89 0.60 -39.62
N VAL A 786 -0.06 0.68 -38.57
CA VAL A 786 1.27 1.29 -38.58
C VAL A 786 2.31 0.29 -38.13
N SER A 787 3.46 0.24 -38.80
CA SER A 787 4.62 -0.55 -38.42
C SER A 787 5.94 0.14 -38.71
N GLY A 788 6.98 -0.26 -38.01
CA GLY A 788 8.33 0.23 -38.20
C GLY A 788 9.37 -0.67 -37.55
N THR A 789 10.64 -0.42 -37.85
CA THR A 789 11.75 -1.18 -37.29
C THR A 789 12.04 -0.71 -35.88
N ALA A 790 12.00 -1.64 -34.92
CA ALA A 790 12.42 -1.48 -33.54
C ALA A 790 13.75 -2.21 -33.29
N THR A 791 14.49 -1.79 -32.26
CA THR A 791 15.77 -2.42 -31.88
C THR A 791 15.80 -2.76 -30.41
N ILE A 792 16.00 -4.05 -30.08
CA ILE A 792 16.27 -4.51 -28.72
C ILE A 792 17.77 -4.40 -28.46
N HIS A 793 18.14 -3.80 -27.31
CA HIS A 793 19.52 -3.71 -26.84
C HIS A 793 19.69 -4.66 -25.65
N TYR A 794 20.68 -5.53 -25.73
CA TYR A 794 20.99 -6.49 -24.67
C TYR A 794 22.08 -5.95 -23.73
N SER A 795 22.14 -6.49 -22.52
CA SER A 795 23.13 -6.10 -21.51
C SER A 795 24.58 -6.41 -21.88
N ASP A 796 24.78 -7.35 -22.81
CA ASP A 796 26.11 -7.69 -23.39
C ASP A 796 26.57 -6.74 -24.50
N GLY A 797 25.80 -5.68 -24.80
CA GLY A 797 26.06 -4.71 -25.86
C GLY A 797 25.62 -5.14 -27.26
N SER A 798 25.05 -6.34 -27.43
CA SER A 798 24.49 -6.77 -28.72
C SER A 798 23.09 -6.22 -28.96
N GLU A 799 22.65 -6.25 -30.20
CA GLU A 799 21.36 -5.72 -30.65
C GLU A 799 20.55 -6.73 -31.47
N GLN A 800 19.23 -6.54 -31.46
CA GLN A 800 18.31 -7.32 -32.29
C GLN A 800 17.27 -6.37 -32.89
N THR A 801 17.21 -6.29 -34.20
CA THR A 801 16.16 -5.53 -34.92
C THR A 801 14.95 -6.41 -35.21
N PHE A 802 13.74 -5.83 -35.13
CA PHE A 802 12.48 -6.52 -35.48
C PHE A 802 11.44 -5.52 -35.99
N GLN A 803 10.39 -6.01 -36.65
CA GLN A 803 9.27 -5.17 -37.07
C GLN A 803 8.22 -5.15 -35.94
N LEU A 804 7.96 -3.99 -35.34
CA LEU A 804 6.84 -3.75 -34.46
C LEU A 804 5.72 -3.09 -35.26
N GLY A 805 4.50 -3.61 -35.15
CA GLY A 805 3.36 -3.03 -35.82
C GLY A 805 2.06 -3.23 -35.05
N PHE A 806 1.17 -2.24 -35.17
CA PHE A 806 -0.18 -2.30 -34.59
C PHE A 806 -1.27 -2.05 -35.63
N SER A 807 -2.39 -2.74 -35.44
CA SER A 807 -3.63 -2.53 -36.18
C SER A 807 -4.26 -1.19 -35.80
N ASP A 808 -5.10 -0.65 -36.66
CA ASP A 808 -5.88 0.57 -36.39
C ASP A 808 -6.81 0.34 -35.18
N TRP A 809 -6.87 1.29 -34.27
CA TRP A 809 -7.59 1.19 -33.01
C TRP A 809 -9.12 1.01 -33.13
N THR A 810 -9.71 1.43 -34.28
CA THR A 810 -11.12 1.22 -34.62
C THR A 810 -11.32 0.09 -35.63
N LEU A 811 -10.24 -0.45 -36.20
CA LEU A 811 -10.27 -1.35 -37.36
C LEU A 811 -11.14 -0.78 -38.50
N LYS A 812 -11.05 0.54 -38.73
CA LYS A 812 -11.93 1.30 -39.64
C LYS A 812 -13.41 0.98 -39.42
N GLN A 813 -13.86 1.13 -38.18
CA GLN A 813 -15.21 0.78 -37.75
C GLN A 813 -15.57 -0.69 -37.98
N GLY A 814 -14.56 -1.59 -37.79
CA GLY A 814 -14.73 -3.03 -37.92
C GLY A 814 -14.67 -3.59 -39.35
N THR A 815 -14.31 -2.79 -40.32
CA THR A 815 -14.17 -3.21 -41.76
C THR A 815 -12.77 -3.72 -42.10
N GLU A 816 -11.77 -3.43 -41.25
CA GLU A 816 -10.38 -3.84 -41.46
C GLU A 816 -10.04 -5.11 -40.67
N ARG A 817 -9.12 -5.94 -41.22
CA ARG A 817 -8.62 -7.12 -40.52
C ARG A 817 -7.43 -6.75 -39.63
N LEU A 818 -7.16 -7.61 -38.62
CA LEU A 818 -5.96 -7.49 -37.80
C LEU A 818 -4.70 -7.56 -38.69
N ALA A 819 -3.79 -6.62 -38.46
CA ALA A 819 -2.50 -6.55 -39.13
C ALA A 819 -1.38 -7.08 -38.21
N PHE A 820 -0.21 -7.35 -38.77
CA PHE A 820 1.06 -7.69 -38.12
C PHE A 820 0.98 -8.87 -37.10
N GLY A 821 -0.02 -9.74 -37.22
CA GLY A 821 -0.20 -10.85 -36.26
C GLY A 821 -0.71 -10.41 -34.90
N ASN A 822 -1.22 -9.17 -34.75
CA ASN A 822 -1.76 -8.67 -33.50
C ASN A 822 -2.90 -9.55 -32.98
N GLN A 823 -3.02 -9.63 -31.66
CA GLN A 823 -4.15 -10.23 -30.98
C GLN A 823 -4.92 -9.15 -30.22
N VAL A 824 -6.26 -9.24 -30.18
CA VAL A 824 -7.07 -8.30 -29.41
C VAL A 824 -6.88 -8.60 -27.94
N MET A 825 -6.46 -7.61 -27.17
CA MET A 825 -6.34 -7.68 -25.72
C MET A 825 -7.59 -7.13 -25.03
N TYR A 826 -8.04 -5.95 -25.44
CA TYR A 826 -9.26 -5.29 -24.95
C TYR A 826 -10.11 -4.81 -26.12
N SER A 827 -11.44 -4.79 -25.92
CA SER A 827 -12.39 -4.34 -26.94
C SER A 827 -13.54 -3.53 -26.34
N MET A 828 -13.44 -2.22 -26.43
CA MET A 828 -14.42 -1.28 -25.89
C MET A 828 -15.56 -1.04 -26.90
N PRO A 829 -16.82 -1.00 -26.46
CA PRO A 829 -17.98 -0.83 -27.36
C PRO A 829 -18.09 0.57 -27.94
N TYR A 830 -17.46 1.56 -27.36
CA TYR A 830 -17.50 2.96 -27.75
C TYR A 830 -16.21 3.69 -27.37
N HIS A 831 -16.04 4.91 -27.85
CA HIS A 831 -14.97 5.83 -27.46
C HIS A 831 -15.53 7.25 -27.24
N ASN A 832 -14.70 8.10 -26.67
CA ASN A 832 -15.02 9.52 -26.48
C ASN A 832 -14.51 10.36 -27.65
N THR A 833 -15.27 11.37 -28.01
CA THR A 833 -14.92 12.42 -28.97
C THR A 833 -15.03 13.78 -28.30
N ALA A 834 -14.42 14.81 -28.85
CA ALA A 834 -14.56 16.18 -28.35
C ALA A 834 -16.02 16.66 -28.21
N ARG A 835 -17.00 15.96 -28.84
CA ARG A 835 -18.44 16.27 -28.82
C ARG A 835 -19.26 15.31 -27.98
N GLY A 836 -18.65 14.37 -27.30
CA GLY A 836 -19.30 13.33 -26.50
C GLY A 836 -19.01 11.92 -27.03
N ARG A 837 -19.77 10.93 -26.59
CA ARG A 837 -19.60 9.52 -26.89
C ARG A 837 -19.91 9.16 -28.35
N ALA A 838 -19.05 8.36 -28.98
CA ALA A 838 -19.26 7.75 -30.29
C ALA A 838 -19.41 6.23 -30.16
N GLU A 839 -20.49 5.64 -30.69
CA GLU A 839 -20.79 4.21 -30.65
C GLU A 839 -19.96 3.43 -31.70
N VAL A 840 -18.65 3.65 -31.70
CA VAL A 840 -17.70 2.96 -32.57
C VAL A 840 -16.78 2.13 -31.68
N LYS A 841 -16.70 0.84 -31.98
CA LYS A 841 -15.89 -0.10 -31.23
C LYS A 841 -14.40 0.20 -31.39
N THR A 842 -13.67 0.21 -30.29
CA THR A 842 -12.23 0.42 -30.25
C THR A 842 -11.52 -0.78 -29.64
N TYR A 843 -10.21 -0.89 -29.92
CA TYR A 843 -9.43 -2.05 -29.55
C TYR A 843 -8.05 -1.66 -29.05
N LEU A 844 -7.52 -2.44 -28.09
CA LEU A 844 -6.11 -2.49 -27.75
C LEU A 844 -5.55 -3.86 -28.12
N PHE A 845 -4.32 -3.83 -28.65
CA PHE A 845 -3.72 -5.02 -29.23
C PHE A 845 -2.47 -5.45 -28.47
N TYR A 846 -2.27 -6.76 -28.43
CA TYR A 846 -1.07 -7.44 -27.99
C TYR A 846 -0.17 -7.75 -29.18
N ALA A 847 1.14 -7.51 -29.02
CA ALA A 847 2.19 -7.94 -29.93
C ALA A 847 3.39 -8.46 -29.13
N GLU A 848 4.14 -9.43 -29.65
CA GLU A 848 5.34 -9.94 -28.99
C GLU A 848 6.46 -10.25 -29.96
N VAL A 849 7.71 -10.22 -29.49
CA VAL A 849 8.90 -10.61 -30.23
C VAL A 849 9.73 -11.57 -29.39
N ALA A 850 10.22 -12.65 -30.01
CA ALA A 850 11.13 -13.58 -29.37
C ALA A 850 12.50 -12.93 -29.11
N LEU A 851 13.02 -13.12 -27.91
CA LEU A 851 14.36 -12.65 -27.50
C LEU A 851 15.42 -13.68 -27.91
N GLN A 852 16.66 -13.21 -28.10
CA GLN A 852 17.79 -14.10 -28.32
C GLN A 852 18.03 -14.98 -27.07
N PRO A 853 18.12 -16.31 -27.21
CA PRO A 853 18.30 -17.20 -26.07
C PRO A 853 19.54 -16.86 -25.23
N GLY A 854 19.40 -16.89 -23.93
CA GLY A 854 20.48 -16.65 -22.97
C GLY A 854 20.94 -15.19 -22.83
N LYS A 855 20.25 -14.23 -23.49
CA LYS A 855 20.58 -12.80 -23.38
C LYS A 855 19.57 -12.08 -22.50
N THR A 856 20.05 -11.09 -21.75
CA THR A 856 19.22 -10.22 -20.90
C THR A 856 18.95 -8.92 -21.66
N VAL A 857 17.66 -8.59 -21.83
CA VAL A 857 17.24 -7.33 -22.44
C VAL A 857 17.53 -6.17 -21.49
N ARG A 858 18.09 -5.08 -22.04
CA ARG A 858 18.34 -3.83 -21.31
C ARG A 858 17.35 -2.73 -21.70
N SER A 859 17.10 -2.58 -22.99
CA SER A 859 16.20 -1.53 -23.51
C SER A 859 15.67 -1.91 -24.88
N VAL A 860 14.64 -1.19 -25.34
CA VAL A 860 14.13 -1.25 -26.71
C VAL A 860 14.02 0.15 -27.30
N THR A 861 14.57 0.35 -28.49
CA THR A 861 14.31 1.55 -29.29
C THR A 861 13.05 1.33 -30.12
N LEU A 862 12.04 2.18 -29.91
CA LEU A 862 10.77 2.11 -30.62
C LEU A 862 10.95 2.52 -32.08
N PRO A 863 10.03 2.13 -32.97
CA PRO A 863 10.04 2.65 -34.35
C PRO A 863 9.86 4.17 -34.39
N ASP A 864 10.35 4.78 -35.47
CA ASP A 864 9.96 6.11 -35.89
C ASP A 864 9.24 6.00 -37.25
N PRO A 865 7.93 5.71 -37.24
CA PRO A 865 7.17 5.52 -38.46
C PRO A 865 6.93 6.87 -39.14
N HIS A 866 7.70 7.15 -40.19
CA HIS A 866 7.48 8.32 -41.03
C HIS A 866 6.27 8.11 -41.95
N GLY A 867 5.12 8.75 -41.62
CA GLY A 867 3.88 8.60 -42.43
C GLY A 867 2.67 9.31 -41.81
N SER A 868 1.47 9.06 -42.38
CA SER A 868 0.22 9.68 -41.96
C SER A 868 -0.42 9.01 -40.71
N GLY A 869 0.14 7.90 -40.21
CA GLY A 869 -0.37 7.20 -39.01
C GLY A 869 0.60 7.28 -37.83
N GLN A 870 0.09 7.11 -36.62
CA GLN A 870 0.87 7.09 -35.38
C GLN A 870 0.73 5.72 -34.71
N MET A 871 1.81 5.29 -34.02
CA MET A 871 1.86 4.09 -33.23
C MET A 871 1.89 4.48 -31.74
N HIS A 872 1.00 3.95 -30.95
CA HIS A 872 0.85 4.23 -29.53
C HIS A 872 1.13 2.98 -28.71
N ILE A 873 2.00 3.08 -27.70
CA ILE A 873 2.36 2.02 -26.76
C ILE A 873 1.87 2.39 -25.37
N PHE A 874 1.01 1.56 -24.79
CA PHE A 874 0.50 1.74 -23.42
C PHE A 874 1.34 1.01 -22.38
N ALA A 875 1.81 -0.19 -22.70
CA ALA A 875 2.60 -0.99 -21.80
C ALA A 875 3.54 -1.94 -22.53
N LEU A 876 4.60 -2.35 -21.86
CA LEU A 876 5.51 -3.39 -22.33
C LEU A 876 5.93 -4.29 -21.15
N ALA A 877 6.22 -5.55 -21.43
CA ALA A 877 6.60 -6.54 -20.45
C ALA A 877 7.51 -7.61 -21.02
N THR A 878 8.33 -8.23 -20.19
CA THR A 878 9.07 -9.44 -20.54
C THR A 878 8.33 -10.68 -20.06
N LYS A 879 8.42 -11.78 -20.81
CA LYS A 879 7.77 -13.05 -20.52
C LYS A 879 8.78 -14.18 -20.49
N ALA A 880 8.73 -15.05 -19.47
CA ALA A 880 9.49 -16.29 -19.42
C ALA A 880 8.79 -17.37 -20.29
N GLY A 881 9.56 -18.14 -21.06
CA GLY A 881 9.01 -19.24 -21.85
C GLY A 881 8.86 -20.50 -21.01
N THR A 882 7.75 -21.23 -21.18
CA THR A 882 7.70 -22.65 -20.79
C THR A 882 8.53 -23.45 -21.80
N SER A 883 9.57 -24.15 -21.35
CA SER A 883 10.39 -25.05 -22.19
C SER A 883 9.50 -26.17 -22.73
N SER A 884 9.11 -26.05 -24.01
CA SER A 884 8.77 -27.22 -24.81
C SER A 884 9.57 -27.11 -26.12
N VAL A 885 10.67 -27.86 -26.17
CA VAL A 885 11.39 -28.14 -27.41
C VAL A 885 10.47 -29.00 -28.27
N THR A 886 9.87 -28.38 -29.26
CA THR A 886 9.31 -29.13 -30.40
C THR A 886 9.84 -28.54 -31.68
N THR A 887 10.79 -29.17 -32.29
CA THR A 887 11.19 -28.99 -33.69
C THR A 887 9.97 -29.14 -34.59
N ALA A 888 9.50 -28.04 -35.16
CA ALA A 888 8.46 -28.07 -36.16
C ALA A 888 9.10 -28.17 -37.56
N THR A 889 9.07 -29.36 -38.11
CA THR A 889 9.18 -29.59 -39.55
C THR A 889 7.93 -29.02 -40.24
N SER A 890 8.20 -28.26 -41.32
CA SER A 890 7.20 -27.75 -42.24
C SER A 890 6.29 -28.86 -42.80
N ASN A 891 4.99 -28.74 -42.67
CA ASN A 891 4.05 -29.30 -43.64
C ASN A 891 2.77 -28.46 -43.73
N ALA A 892 2.55 -27.96 -44.92
CA ALA A 892 1.31 -27.34 -45.35
C ALA A 892 0.16 -28.34 -45.39
N ILE A 893 -0.97 -28.05 -44.76
CA ILE A 893 -2.24 -28.75 -45.07
C ILE A 893 -3.40 -27.72 -45.09
N LYS A 894 -4.13 -27.85 -46.19
CA LYS A 894 -5.34 -27.15 -46.62
C LYS A 894 -6.50 -27.23 -45.65
N GLY A 895 -7.35 -26.27 -45.76
CA GLY A 895 -8.54 -25.95 -44.98
C GLY A 895 -9.61 -27.05 -44.86
N LYS A 896 -10.50 -26.78 -43.94
CA LYS A 896 -11.96 -27.07 -44.10
C LYS A 896 -12.77 -26.18 -43.14
N GLU A 897 -13.75 -25.56 -43.75
CA GLU A 897 -14.90 -24.90 -43.09
C GLU A 897 -15.73 -25.93 -42.29
N ALA A 898 -16.37 -25.45 -41.20
CA ALA A 898 -17.82 -25.60 -40.99
C ALA A 898 -18.23 -25.13 -39.56
N ARG A 899 -19.03 -24.13 -39.56
CA ARG A 899 -20.36 -23.95 -38.93
C ARG A 899 -20.67 -24.70 -37.62
N LYS A 900 -20.81 -23.99 -36.52
CA LYS A 900 -22.09 -23.55 -35.93
C LYS A 900 -21.85 -22.55 -34.78
#